data_45ee9bde7f1d05840f09c2af330d23f8
#
_entry.id   45ee9bde7f1d05840f09c2af330d23f8
#
_cell.length_a   1.000
_cell.length_b   1.000
_cell.length_c   1.000
_cell.angle_alpha   90.00
_cell.angle_beta   90.00
_cell.angle_gamma   90.00
#
_symmetry.space_group_name_H-M   'P 1'
#
loop_
_entity.id
_entity.type
_entity.pdbx_description
1 polymer ?
#
loop_
_entity_poly.entity_id
_entity_poly.type
_entity_poly.pdbx_seq_one_letter_code
_entity_poly.pdbx_strand_id
1 'polypeptide(L)'
;MFLRKEHLRSSKVSRLLLVFILISIGHWAAAQTIVKGVVRDAASGDPMPFVSVSIKGTTSGTTTDIKGYYELQTSENVNKVVFTFLGYTTESRSFNTGETQTINVSLKEDSKTLEEIVVKPKKEKYRNKNNPAVELIRQVIAHKKQNRMEHYDYVYYQEYEKMQMAISNTPDAIKKNFLFKKYKFVLDNVDTTRFEGKALLPLYIEENISDKYFQKDPEKKKIVITASKHVNFDDRFVNNESISKYLKHLYQDVDLYENNVYVVTNSFLSPIADMSPTFYKFYITDTVSSDGIKLVELSFFPRNKNDLLFQGKLYVTLDGNYGVQKADLGVSKDINLNWVTSLNLTLDFERSADGRYHPSKTNMLVNFGMFQGKKGLFGERTITIRNFNMSSPIADSIFKGPETEKAVNALSHSDNYWLQNRPDSLTAVEANTYKNMDSLNNMKSFKRLLSWATLALAGYKDVGPAEIGPVSTFYSFNPVEGFRLRFGGRTTTRFSKRFYSEAYAAYGFKDERWKFFLSGTYSINNKSIYTYPLNYVRASFQRETSIPGQDLQFMQEDNFLLSFKRGVNDKYMYNDIYRLEYVYEFSDHMSFHLQYKNWKQEAAGGLNFIHADGLLRDTLQTITTSEFGLEWRWAPHEQFFQRKLYRTPIPNAYPIFTVRLNAGIKDFLGGQYNYQSVKGNIYKRLYLSQLGLADIIVGGGYIFGKVPYPLLDIAKANQTYAYQLQAYSLMNFLEFVSDRYVSVNVDYHMYGFILNKIPLLRKLKLREVATFKMLYGGVRSENRPENDPSLFRFPVNANGQTTTFSLEKEPYMEVSVGVENIFNLIRIDVVKRLSYLDHPNVAEYGVRARVNFDF
;
A
#
# COMPACT_ATOMS: atom_id res chain seq x y z
N MET A 1 -39.40 13.09 87.79
CA MET A 1 -40.50 12.29 87.30
C MET A 1 -41.12 13.04 86.16
N PHE A 2 -40.50 12.97 84.94
CA PHE A 2 -40.97 13.43 83.64
C PHE A 2 -39.83 13.28 82.64
N LEU A 3 -39.60 12.10 82.19
CA LEU A 3 -38.81 11.79 81.00
C LEU A 3 -38.99 10.35 80.62
N ARG A 4 -40.20 9.99 80.09
CA ARG A 4 -40.43 8.60 79.62
C ARG A 4 -41.64 8.48 78.66
N LYS A 5 -41.80 9.40 77.73
CA LYS A 5 -42.87 9.27 76.65
C LYS A 5 -42.56 9.76 75.24
N GLU A 6 -41.37 10.21 75.00
CA GLU A 6 -41.06 10.67 73.58
C GLU A 6 -40.31 9.66 72.72
N HIS A 7 -39.72 8.60 73.28
CA HIS A 7 -38.99 7.61 72.47
C HIS A 7 -39.81 6.57 71.71
N LEU A 8 -41.14 6.49 71.92
CA LEU A 8 -42.00 5.50 71.28
C LEU A 8 -42.73 6.00 70.01
N ARG A 9 -42.76 7.29 69.79
CA ARG A 9 -43.33 7.87 68.54
C ARG A 9 -42.29 7.95 67.39
N SER A 10 -41.00 8.15 67.67
CA SER A 10 -39.92 8.20 66.65
C SER A 10 -39.66 6.85 65.96
N SER A 11 -39.82 5.73 66.65
CA SER A 11 -39.58 4.40 66.07
C SER A 11 -40.65 3.92 65.07
N LYS A 12 -41.88 4.42 65.17
CA LYS A 12 -42.96 4.07 64.22
C LYS A 12 -42.88 4.86 62.95
N VAL A 13 -42.52 6.14 63.00
CA VAL A 13 -42.32 6.99 61.82
C VAL A 13 -41.07 6.57 61.03
N SER A 14 -39.98 6.22 61.73
CA SER A 14 -38.76 5.72 61.12
C SER A 14 -38.94 4.35 60.42
N ARG A 15 -39.75 3.46 60.98
CA ARG A 15 -40.16 2.19 60.36
C ARG A 15 -41.10 2.37 59.18
N LEU A 16 -42.01 3.33 59.26
CA LEU A 16 -42.91 3.67 58.15
C LEU A 16 -42.13 4.31 56.97
N LEU A 17 -41.11 5.17 57.23
CA LEU A 17 -40.25 5.76 56.23
C LEU A 17 -39.36 4.70 55.61
N LEU A 18 -38.84 3.71 56.35
CA LEU A 18 -38.05 2.62 55.84
C LEU A 18 -38.88 1.64 54.98
N VAL A 19 -40.10 1.40 55.34
CA VAL A 19 -41.04 0.60 54.53
C VAL A 19 -41.45 1.37 53.24
N PHE A 20 -41.62 2.70 53.31
CA PHE A 20 -41.91 3.52 52.14
C PHE A 20 -40.72 3.60 51.17
N ILE A 21 -39.47 3.71 51.67
CA ILE A 21 -38.23 3.63 50.91
C ILE A 21 -38.07 2.25 50.29
N LEU A 22 -38.33 1.15 50.99
CA LEU A 22 -38.29 -0.21 50.48
C LEU A 22 -39.36 -0.47 49.41
N ILE A 23 -40.54 0.10 49.51
CA ILE A 23 -41.59 0.00 48.51
C ILE A 23 -41.25 0.87 47.28
N SER A 24 -40.58 2.05 47.48
CA SER A 24 -40.14 2.90 46.37
C SER A 24 -38.97 2.31 45.57
N ILE A 25 -38.11 1.50 46.20
CA ILE A 25 -37.00 0.80 45.51
C ILE A 25 -37.50 -0.39 44.69
N GLY A 26 -38.65 -0.99 45.06
CA GLY A 26 -39.22 -2.14 44.35
C GLY A 26 -39.81 -1.84 42.98
N HIS A 27 -39.91 -0.57 42.57
CA HIS A 27 -40.56 -0.17 41.27
C HIS A 27 -39.58 0.08 40.13
N TRP A 28 -38.29 -0.12 40.33
CA TRP A 28 -37.25 0.09 39.27
C TRP A 28 -36.55 -1.20 38.80
N ALA A 29 -37.15 -2.36 39.04
CA ALA A 29 -36.73 -3.55 38.33
C ALA A 29 -37.37 -3.57 36.96
N ALA A 30 -36.81 -2.84 35.99
CA ALA A 30 -37.09 -3.06 34.62
C ALA A 30 -36.73 -4.50 34.29
N ALA A 31 -37.73 -5.33 34.01
CA ALA A 31 -37.49 -6.73 33.65
C ALA A 31 -36.66 -6.79 32.38
N GLN A 32 -35.39 -7.10 32.50
CA GLN A 32 -34.47 -7.25 31.40
C GLN A 32 -34.79 -8.52 30.60
N THR A 33 -35.04 -8.39 29.33
CA THR A 33 -35.29 -9.52 28.44
C THR A 33 -33.94 -10.12 27.98
N ILE A 34 -33.76 -11.42 28.20
CA ILE A 34 -32.58 -12.14 27.71
C ILE A 34 -33.05 -13.20 26.70
N VAL A 35 -32.60 -13.08 25.46
CA VAL A 35 -32.81 -14.07 24.40
C VAL A 35 -31.49 -14.75 24.10
N LYS A 36 -31.41 -16.06 24.27
CA LYS A 36 -30.21 -16.84 24.02
C LYS A 36 -30.53 -18.09 23.22
N GLY A 37 -29.53 -18.72 22.62
CA GLY A 37 -29.74 -19.95 21.87
C GLY A 37 -28.58 -20.27 20.95
N VAL A 38 -28.79 -21.25 20.08
CA VAL A 38 -27.80 -21.70 19.08
C VAL A 38 -28.39 -21.53 17.70
N VAL A 39 -27.60 -20.93 16.81
CA VAL A 39 -27.91 -20.88 15.38
C VAL A 39 -27.15 -21.99 14.67
N ARG A 40 -27.84 -22.72 13.79
CA ARG A 40 -27.29 -23.84 13.04
C ARG A 40 -27.59 -23.68 11.55
N ASP A 41 -26.78 -24.30 10.72
CA ASP A 41 -27.09 -24.52 9.32
C ASP A 41 -28.21 -25.55 9.18
N ALA A 42 -29.21 -25.27 8.35
CA ALA A 42 -30.38 -26.16 8.19
C ALA A 42 -30.08 -27.43 7.39
N ALA A 43 -29.03 -27.43 6.56
CA ALA A 43 -28.68 -28.59 5.71
C ALA A 43 -27.69 -29.52 6.42
N SER A 44 -26.64 -28.96 7.06
CA SER A 44 -25.60 -29.74 7.73
C SER A 44 -25.89 -30.01 9.21
N GLY A 45 -26.71 -29.17 9.85
CA GLY A 45 -26.93 -29.19 11.29
C GLY A 45 -25.78 -28.56 12.12
N ASP A 46 -24.73 -28.08 11.47
CA ASP A 46 -23.58 -27.54 12.15
C ASP A 46 -23.88 -26.18 12.79
N PRO A 47 -23.24 -25.83 13.92
CA PRO A 47 -23.40 -24.52 14.54
C PRO A 47 -22.82 -23.43 13.62
N MET A 48 -23.57 -22.33 13.48
CA MET A 48 -23.17 -21.20 12.63
C MET A 48 -22.57 -20.08 13.45
N PRO A 49 -21.25 -19.85 13.37
CA PRO A 49 -20.60 -18.73 14.05
C PRO A 49 -20.85 -17.41 13.31
N PHE A 50 -20.79 -16.31 14.07
CA PHE A 50 -20.87 -14.94 13.55
C PHE A 50 -22.16 -14.59 12.79
N VAL A 51 -23.23 -15.30 13.04
CA VAL A 51 -24.56 -14.89 12.59
C VAL A 51 -24.93 -13.61 13.33
N SER A 52 -25.28 -12.57 12.61
CA SER A 52 -25.81 -11.36 13.21
C SER A 52 -27.19 -11.62 13.80
N VAL A 53 -27.34 -11.40 15.08
CA VAL A 53 -28.58 -11.56 15.85
C VAL A 53 -28.98 -10.17 16.37
N SER A 54 -30.03 -9.61 15.82
CA SER A 54 -30.47 -8.27 16.15
C SER A 54 -31.94 -8.21 16.51
N ILE A 55 -32.32 -7.26 17.35
CA ILE A 55 -33.74 -7.00 17.64
C ILE A 55 -34.34 -6.21 16.50
N LYS A 56 -35.42 -6.72 15.93
CA LYS A 56 -36.07 -6.07 14.79
C LYS A 56 -36.45 -4.65 15.09
N GLY A 57 -35.96 -3.72 14.29
CA GLY A 57 -36.29 -2.32 14.44
C GLY A 57 -35.42 -1.54 15.46
N THR A 58 -34.32 -2.14 15.96
CA THR A 58 -33.35 -1.49 16.85
C THR A 58 -31.95 -1.72 16.34
N THR A 59 -30.95 -1.04 16.91
CA THR A 59 -29.52 -1.31 16.68
C THR A 59 -28.95 -2.30 17.70
N SER A 60 -29.79 -2.74 18.65
CA SER A 60 -29.41 -3.74 19.66
C SER A 60 -29.21 -5.09 19.01
N GLY A 61 -28.00 -5.63 19.12
CA GLY A 61 -27.67 -6.90 18.49
C GLY A 61 -26.39 -7.51 19.06
N THR A 62 -26.17 -8.77 18.73
CA THR A 62 -24.97 -9.54 19.06
C THR A 62 -24.62 -10.42 17.86
N THR A 63 -23.51 -11.14 17.93
CA THR A 63 -23.16 -12.17 16.97
C THR A 63 -23.03 -13.50 17.66
N THR A 64 -23.32 -14.59 16.95
CA THR A 64 -23.09 -15.92 17.50
C THR A 64 -21.59 -16.17 17.70
N ASP A 65 -21.24 -16.88 18.77
CA ASP A 65 -19.89 -17.36 19.03
C ASP A 65 -19.51 -18.53 18.10
N ILE A 66 -18.33 -19.08 18.31
CA ILE A 66 -17.78 -20.20 17.52
C ILE A 66 -18.60 -21.50 17.61
N LYS A 67 -19.46 -21.62 18.62
CA LYS A 67 -20.39 -22.78 18.80
C LYS A 67 -21.80 -22.43 18.29
N GLY A 68 -21.94 -21.30 17.58
CA GLY A 68 -23.23 -20.79 17.12
C GLY A 68 -24.10 -20.26 18.26
N TYR A 69 -23.55 -20.12 19.50
CA TYR A 69 -24.32 -19.64 20.66
C TYR A 69 -24.37 -18.12 20.64
N TYR A 70 -25.52 -17.56 21.01
CA TYR A 70 -25.71 -16.15 21.21
C TYR A 70 -26.46 -15.88 22.49
N GLU A 71 -26.20 -14.73 23.08
CA GLU A 71 -26.95 -14.15 24.18
C GLU A 71 -27.15 -12.66 23.90
N LEU A 72 -28.40 -12.24 23.86
CA LEU A 72 -28.80 -10.87 23.58
C LEU A 72 -29.66 -10.37 24.72
N GLN A 73 -29.22 -9.30 25.37
CA GLN A 73 -29.94 -8.62 26.44
C GLN A 73 -30.56 -7.36 25.86
N THR A 74 -31.83 -7.10 26.23
CA THR A 74 -32.54 -5.91 25.80
C THR A 74 -33.54 -5.44 26.84
N SER A 75 -33.67 -4.14 26.96
CA SER A 75 -34.76 -3.47 27.67
C SER A 75 -35.82 -2.89 26.75
N GLU A 76 -35.65 -3.09 25.45
CA GLU A 76 -36.55 -2.60 24.41
C GLU A 76 -37.89 -3.30 24.42
N ASN A 77 -38.98 -2.59 24.22
CA ASN A 77 -40.32 -3.14 24.16
C ASN A 77 -40.66 -3.65 22.75
N VAL A 78 -39.79 -4.52 22.23
CA VAL A 78 -39.91 -5.18 20.92
C VAL A 78 -39.81 -6.67 21.10
N ASN A 79 -40.59 -7.43 20.37
CA ASN A 79 -40.78 -8.87 20.56
C ASN A 79 -40.28 -9.74 19.39
N LYS A 80 -39.39 -9.22 18.52
CA LYS A 80 -38.84 -9.98 17.39
C LYS A 80 -37.33 -9.89 17.32
N VAL A 81 -36.66 -11.02 17.25
CA VAL A 81 -35.24 -11.16 16.97
C VAL A 81 -35.05 -11.63 15.52
N VAL A 82 -34.07 -11.05 14.85
CA VAL A 82 -33.73 -11.31 13.43
C VAL A 82 -32.35 -11.89 13.34
N PHE A 83 -32.19 -12.96 12.59
CA PHE A 83 -30.95 -13.66 12.32
C PHE A 83 -30.55 -13.45 10.87
N THR A 84 -29.38 -12.89 10.63
CA THR A 84 -28.87 -12.64 9.28
C THR A 84 -27.45 -13.17 9.14
N PHE A 85 -27.22 -13.87 8.04
CA PHE A 85 -25.89 -14.35 7.67
C PHE A 85 -25.73 -14.30 6.16
N LEU A 86 -24.52 -13.93 5.70
CA LEU A 86 -24.27 -13.76 4.27
C LEU A 86 -24.39 -15.10 3.53
N GLY A 87 -25.28 -15.17 2.54
CA GLY A 87 -25.57 -16.41 1.80
C GLY A 87 -26.68 -17.25 2.38
N TYR A 88 -27.39 -16.77 3.41
CA TYR A 88 -28.54 -17.46 4.05
C TYR A 88 -29.79 -16.58 4.05
N THR A 89 -30.93 -17.24 4.01
CA THR A 89 -32.24 -16.57 4.17
C THR A 89 -32.36 -15.96 5.56
N THR A 90 -32.70 -14.67 5.62
CA THR A 90 -32.96 -13.98 6.90
C THR A 90 -34.13 -14.63 7.63
N GLU A 91 -33.95 -15.02 8.87
CA GLU A 91 -34.95 -15.65 9.71
C GLU A 91 -35.32 -14.73 10.86
N SER A 92 -36.60 -14.72 11.24
CA SER A 92 -37.09 -13.94 12.40
C SER A 92 -37.92 -14.78 13.34
N ARG A 93 -37.73 -14.58 14.64
CA ARG A 93 -38.47 -15.27 15.71
C ARG A 93 -39.05 -14.25 16.69
N SER A 94 -40.25 -14.57 17.19
CA SER A 94 -40.86 -13.78 18.26
C SER A 94 -40.39 -14.28 19.62
N PHE A 95 -40.28 -13.36 20.58
CA PHE A 95 -40.00 -13.65 21.98
C PHE A 95 -40.88 -12.83 22.90
N ASN A 96 -41.01 -13.23 24.17
CA ASN A 96 -41.76 -12.47 25.19
C ASN A 96 -40.81 -11.48 25.87
N THR A 97 -41.28 -10.27 26.11
CA THR A 97 -40.50 -9.25 26.83
C THR A 97 -40.55 -9.52 28.35
N GLY A 98 -39.45 -9.24 29.04
CA GLY A 98 -39.31 -9.39 30.50
C GLY A 98 -38.92 -10.80 30.93
N GLU A 99 -38.61 -11.73 30.06
CA GLU A 99 -38.28 -13.12 30.39
C GLU A 99 -36.94 -13.52 29.74
N THR A 100 -36.27 -14.51 30.35
CA THR A 100 -35.14 -15.21 29.73
C THR A 100 -35.64 -16.39 28.90
N GLN A 101 -35.33 -16.36 27.59
CA GLN A 101 -35.81 -17.38 26.67
C GLN A 101 -34.69 -17.96 25.83
N THR A 102 -34.81 -19.27 25.51
CA THR A 102 -33.90 -19.93 24.59
C THR A 102 -34.57 -20.18 23.24
N ILE A 103 -34.00 -19.55 22.19
CA ILE A 103 -34.50 -19.64 20.82
C ILE A 103 -33.40 -20.19 19.93
N ASN A 104 -33.53 -21.45 19.54
CA ASN A 104 -32.63 -22.07 18.57
C ASN A 104 -33.17 -21.84 17.16
N VAL A 105 -32.29 -21.54 16.21
CA VAL A 105 -32.65 -21.20 14.82
C VAL A 105 -31.79 -22.01 13.87
N SER A 106 -32.42 -22.51 12.81
CA SER A 106 -31.69 -23.10 11.68
C SER A 106 -31.86 -22.21 10.45
N LEU A 107 -30.76 -21.69 9.95
CA LEU A 107 -30.75 -20.86 8.75
C LEU A 107 -30.63 -21.75 7.52
N LYS A 108 -31.39 -21.44 6.49
CA LYS A 108 -31.32 -22.13 5.20
C LYS A 108 -30.41 -21.37 4.27
N GLU A 109 -29.51 -22.08 3.61
CA GLU A 109 -28.67 -21.50 2.55
C GLU A 109 -29.58 -20.93 1.45
N ASP A 110 -29.37 -19.67 1.08
CA ASP A 110 -30.02 -19.08 -0.05
C ASP A 110 -29.21 -19.45 -1.30
N SER A 111 -29.65 -20.51 -1.98
CA SER A 111 -29.06 -20.98 -3.24
C SER A 111 -29.26 -20.00 -4.39
N LYS A 112 -30.08 -18.98 -4.21
CA LYS A 112 -30.11 -17.79 -5.02
C LYS A 112 -28.99 -16.87 -4.52
N THR A 113 -27.87 -16.85 -5.24
CA THR A 113 -26.90 -15.76 -5.24
C THR A 113 -27.55 -14.51 -4.67
N LEU A 114 -26.81 -13.70 -3.90
CA LEU A 114 -27.18 -12.34 -3.50
C LEU A 114 -27.70 -11.51 -4.70
N GLU A 115 -28.78 -11.97 -5.28
CA GLU A 115 -29.67 -11.19 -6.07
C GLU A 115 -30.48 -10.40 -5.05
N GLU A 116 -30.09 -9.10 -4.96
CA GLU A 116 -30.99 -8.04 -4.63
C GLU A 116 -32.11 -8.46 -3.66
N ILE A 117 -32.02 -8.05 -2.40
CA ILE A 117 -33.25 -7.95 -1.59
C ILE A 117 -34.11 -6.97 -2.36
N VAL A 118 -34.83 -7.49 -3.33
CA VAL A 118 -35.86 -6.81 -4.04
C VAL A 118 -37.06 -6.82 -3.11
N VAL A 119 -37.19 -5.78 -2.32
CA VAL A 119 -38.53 -5.25 -2.10
C VAL A 119 -39.08 -5.07 -3.50
N LYS A 120 -40.03 -5.90 -3.93
CA LYS A 120 -40.73 -5.73 -5.19
C LYS A 120 -41.76 -4.62 -5.05
N PRO A 121 -41.40 -3.32 -5.28
CA PRO A 121 -42.35 -2.37 -5.78
C PRO A 121 -42.54 -2.69 -7.27
N LYS A 122 -43.68 -2.39 -7.82
CA LYS A 122 -43.95 -2.37 -9.27
C LYS A 122 -42.68 -1.96 -10.01
N LYS A 123 -42.33 -2.61 -11.12
CA LYS A 123 -41.15 -2.38 -11.97
C LYS A 123 -40.99 -0.94 -12.46
N GLU A 124 -40.79 -0.01 -11.54
CA GLU A 124 -40.35 1.33 -11.91
C GLU A 124 -38.82 1.34 -12.02
N LYS A 125 -38.35 1.88 -13.15
CA LYS A 125 -36.90 2.06 -13.39
C LYS A 125 -36.34 2.98 -12.32
N TYR A 126 -35.35 2.55 -11.55
CA TYR A 126 -34.69 3.36 -10.51
C TYR A 126 -34.31 4.75 -11.04
N ARG A 127 -34.70 5.79 -10.32
CA ARG A 127 -34.42 7.20 -10.63
C ARG A 127 -33.90 7.89 -9.37
N ASN A 128 -33.00 8.87 -9.56
CA ASN A 128 -32.56 9.73 -8.45
C ASN A 128 -33.55 10.86 -8.14
N LYS A 129 -34.33 11.27 -9.14
CA LYS A 129 -35.31 12.37 -9.00
C LYS A 129 -36.52 11.88 -8.19
N ASN A 130 -36.93 12.65 -7.19
CA ASN A 130 -38.03 12.33 -6.27
C ASN A 130 -37.86 10.99 -5.53
N ASN A 131 -36.60 10.63 -5.17
CA ASN A 131 -36.28 9.42 -4.41
C ASN A 131 -35.93 9.82 -2.98
N PRO A 132 -36.71 9.45 -1.97
CA PRO A 132 -36.47 9.83 -0.57
C PRO A 132 -35.10 9.33 -0.05
N ALA A 133 -34.65 8.17 -0.49
CA ALA A 133 -33.31 7.64 -0.11
C ALA A 133 -32.19 8.51 -0.68
N VAL A 134 -32.37 9.03 -1.90
CA VAL A 134 -31.37 9.93 -2.52
C VAL A 134 -31.43 11.30 -1.85
N GLU A 135 -32.58 11.77 -1.43
CA GLU A 135 -32.67 13.03 -0.70
C GLU A 135 -32.01 12.93 0.66
N LEU A 136 -32.23 11.83 1.39
CA LEU A 136 -31.59 11.60 2.67
C LEU A 136 -30.05 11.51 2.53
N ILE A 137 -29.53 10.79 1.53
CA ILE A 137 -28.08 10.70 1.34
C ILE A 137 -27.46 12.06 0.96
N ARG A 138 -28.21 12.94 0.26
CA ARG A 138 -27.75 14.31 0.00
C ARG A 138 -27.63 15.13 1.27
N GLN A 139 -28.56 14.94 2.23
CA GLN A 139 -28.45 15.58 3.54
C GLN A 139 -27.20 15.07 4.28
N VAL A 140 -26.92 13.77 4.27
CA VAL A 140 -25.69 13.20 4.85
C VAL A 140 -24.46 13.83 4.21
N ILE A 141 -24.42 13.95 2.88
CA ILE A 141 -23.30 14.56 2.14
C ILE A 141 -23.12 16.03 2.51
N ALA A 142 -24.23 16.78 2.62
CA ALA A 142 -24.18 18.21 2.99
C ALA A 142 -23.61 18.43 4.40
N HIS A 143 -23.88 17.50 5.34
CA HIS A 143 -23.43 17.60 6.74
C HIS A 143 -22.14 16.84 7.05
N LYS A 144 -21.55 16.14 6.06
CA LYS A 144 -20.40 15.26 6.30
C LYS A 144 -19.18 15.94 6.92
N LYS A 145 -18.90 17.21 6.55
CA LYS A 145 -17.78 17.98 7.11
C LYS A 145 -17.93 18.25 8.60
N GLN A 146 -19.17 18.42 9.06
CA GLN A 146 -19.48 18.68 10.46
C GLN A 146 -19.40 17.41 11.32
N ASN A 147 -19.62 16.24 10.70
CA ASN A 147 -19.61 14.93 11.35
C ASN A 147 -18.22 14.25 11.35
N ARG A 148 -17.17 14.94 10.91
CA ARG A 148 -15.79 14.44 10.95
C ARG A 148 -15.10 14.82 12.24
N MET A 149 -14.13 14.00 12.68
CA MET A 149 -13.29 14.31 13.85
C MET A 149 -12.47 15.58 13.65
N GLU A 150 -12.00 15.86 12.44
CA GLU A 150 -11.24 17.07 12.10
C GLU A 150 -12.08 18.36 12.15
N HIS A 151 -13.37 18.26 12.42
CA HIS A 151 -14.21 19.44 12.69
C HIS A 151 -13.85 20.08 14.04
N TYR A 152 -13.44 19.28 15.03
CA TYR A 152 -13.06 19.74 16.35
C TYR A 152 -11.70 20.42 16.36
N ASP A 153 -11.52 21.42 17.24
CA ASP A 153 -10.24 22.14 17.37
C ASP A 153 -9.15 21.26 17.94
N TYR A 154 -9.52 20.39 18.88
CA TYR A 154 -8.64 19.42 19.52
C TYR A 154 -9.34 18.07 19.62
N VAL A 155 -8.62 17.00 19.33
CA VAL A 155 -9.09 15.63 19.53
C VAL A 155 -7.98 14.80 20.16
N TYR A 156 -8.31 14.09 21.21
CA TYR A 156 -7.50 13.04 21.81
C TYR A 156 -8.31 11.76 21.91
N TYR A 157 -7.70 10.64 21.63
CA TYR A 157 -8.24 9.32 21.90
C TYR A 157 -7.16 8.28 22.01
N GLN A 158 -7.49 7.20 22.71
CA GLN A 158 -6.68 5.99 22.73
C GLN A 158 -7.24 4.98 21.75
N GLU A 159 -6.37 4.43 20.92
CA GLU A 159 -6.71 3.41 19.94
C GLU A 159 -6.07 2.08 20.31
N TYR A 160 -6.88 1.04 20.43
CA TYR A 160 -6.40 -0.34 20.40
C TYR A 160 -6.58 -0.90 19.00
N GLU A 161 -5.51 -1.39 18.42
CA GLU A 161 -5.48 -2.03 17.11
C GLU A 161 -5.06 -3.49 17.27
N LYS A 162 -5.84 -4.41 16.67
CA LYS A 162 -5.46 -5.81 16.51
C LYS A 162 -5.47 -6.18 15.04
N MET A 163 -4.38 -6.75 14.55
CA MET A 163 -4.21 -7.20 13.18
C MET A 163 -3.83 -8.67 13.16
N GLN A 164 -4.49 -9.45 12.31
CA GLN A 164 -4.28 -10.89 12.19
C GLN A 164 -4.17 -11.31 10.74
N MET A 165 -3.24 -12.25 10.46
CA MET A 165 -3.11 -12.89 9.15
C MET A 165 -3.09 -14.40 9.31
N ALA A 166 -3.84 -15.09 8.44
CA ALA A 166 -3.94 -16.56 8.43
C ALA A 166 -3.89 -17.11 6.99
N ILE A 167 -3.40 -18.31 6.83
CA ILE A 167 -3.62 -19.08 5.61
C ILE A 167 -5.04 -19.62 5.62
N SER A 168 -5.79 -19.35 4.55
CA SER A 168 -7.13 -19.86 4.35
C SER A 168 -7.14 -20.99 3.33
N ASN A 169 -7.72 -22.16 3.69
CA ASN A 169 -7.88 -23.31 2.80
C ASN A 169 -8.93 -24.26 3.37
N THR A 170 -9.18 -25.38 2.67
CA THR A 170 -9.96 -26.47 3.27
C THR A 170 -9.17 -27.13 4.41
N PRO A 171 -9.84 -27.64 5.46
CA PRO A 171 -9.16 -28.29 6.60
C PRO A 171 -8.17 -29.37 6.16
N ASP A 172 -8.57 -30.23 5.24
CA ASP A 172 -7.72 -31.31 4.71
C ASP A 172 -6.50 -30.80 3.95
N ALA A 173 -6.66 -29.73 3.19
CA ALA A 173 -5.56 -29.15 2.44
C ALA A 173 -4.53 -28.46 3.34
N ILE A 174 -4.96 -27.86 4.46
CA ILE A 174 -4.04 -27.33 5.47
C ILE A 174 -3.28 -28.48 6.14
N LYS A 175 -3.98 -29.51 6.60
CA LYS A 175 -3.36 -30.67 7.26
C LYS A 175 -2.38 -31.43 6.34
N LYS A 176 -2.66 -31.50 5.04
CA LYS A 176 -1.82 -32.16 4.03
C LYS A 176 -0.70 -31.27 3.48
N ASN A 177 -0.62 -30.01 3.87
CA ASN A 177 0.38 -29.08 3.35
C ASN A 177 1.80 -29.55 3.72
N PHE A 178 2.64 -29.80 2.71
CA PHE A 178 4.00 -30.32 2.90
C PHE A 178 4.91 -29.39 3.72
N LEU A 179 4.69 -28.09 3.65
CA LEU A 179 5.45 -27.07 4.40
C LEU A 179 5.25 -27.23 5.91
N PHE A 180 4.02 -27.56 6.34
CA PHE A 180 3.64 -27.63 7.75
C PHE A 180 3.59 -29.06 8.29
N LYS A 181 3.73 -30.08 7.44
CA LYS A 181 3.67 -31.50 7.86
C LYS A 181 4.65 -31.85 9.00
N LYS A 182 5.78 -31.17 9.07
CA LYS A 182 6.80 -31.30 10.12
C LYS A 182 6.47 -30.52 11.41
N TYR A 183 5.45 -29.66 11.37
CA TYR A 183 5.12 -28.72 12.46
C TYR A 183 3.68 -28.97 12.93
N LYS A 184 3.42 -30.20 13.45
CA LYS A 184 2.06 -30.63 13.87
C LYS A 184 1.42 -29.65 14.86
N PHE A 185 2.19 -29.14 15.83
CA PHE A 185 1.71 -28.18 16.82
C PHE A 185 1.15 -26.88 16.20
N VAL A 186 1.64 -26.48 15.03
CA VAL A 186 1.07 -25.34 14.27
C VAL A 186 -0.25 -25.75 13.65
N LEU A 187 -0.32 -26.97 13.11
CA LEU A 187 -1.54 -27.50 12.51
C LEU A 187 -2.65 -27.78 13.53
N ASP A 188 -2.29 -28.02 14.79
CA ASP A 188 -3.27 -28.20 15.88
C ASP A 188 -3.97 -26.88 16.26
N ASN A 189 -3.41 -25.72 15.82
CA ASN A 189 -3.98 -24.39 16.02
C ASN A 189 -4.84 -23.90 14.84
N VAL A 190 -5.34 -24.80 14.02
CA VAL A 190 -6.21 -24.47 12.88
C VAL A 190 -7.60 -24.12 13.39
N ASP A 191 -8.08 -22.94 13.03
CA ASP A 191 -9.46 -22.51 13.27
C ASP A 191 -10.35 -22.96 12.13
N THR A 192 -11.31 -23.83 12.44
CA THR A 192 -12.29 -24.34 11.49
C THR A 192 -13.69 -23.76 11.71
N THR A 193 -13.82 -22.81 12.63
CA THR A 193 -15.10 -22.33 13.14
C THR A 193 -15.55 -21.00 12.53
N ARG A 194 -14.64 -20.22 11.96
CA ARG A 194 -14.94 -18.88 11.43
C ARG A 194 -15.66 -18.87 10.09
N PHE A 195 -15.42 -19.86 9.24
CA PHE A 195 -16.02 -19.94 7.91
C PHE A 195 -16.37 -21.38 7.56
N GLU A 196 -17.56 -21.57 7.05
CA GLU A 196 -18.00 -22.88 6.60
C GLU A 196 -17.13 -23.41 5.45
N GLY A 197 -16.74 -24.68 5.54
CA GLY A 197 -15.90 -25.35 4.55
C GLY A 197 -14.49 -24.80 4.38
N LYS A 198 -14.08 -23.84 5.22
CA LYS A 198 -12.74 -23.27 5.25
C LYS A 198 -12.13 -23.36 6.65
N ALA A 199 -10.83 -23.49 6.67
CA ALA A 199 -10.02 -23.45 7.88
C ALA A 199 -9.00 -22.33 7.77
N LEU A 200 -8.71 -21.69 8.88
CA LEU A 200 -7.71 -20.66 9.02
C LEU A 200 -6.53 -21.19 9.83
N LEU A 201 -5.32 -21.05 9.30
CA LEU A 201 -4.08 -21.28 10.03
C LEU A 201 -3.45 -19.92 10.34
N PRO A 202 -3.62 -19.38 11.55
CA PRO A 202 -3.04 -18.10 11.92
C PRO A 202 -1.52 -18.18 11.95
N LEU A 203 -0.88 -17.21 11.29
CA LEU A 203 0.58 -17.10 11.21
C LEU A 203 1.10 -15.80 11.80
N TYR A 204 0.28 -14.78 11.86
CA TYR A 204 0.67 -13.47 12.35
C TYR A 204 -0.46 -12.84 13.15
N ILE A 205 -0.09 -12.24 14.26
CA ILE A 205 -0.94 -11.38 15.06
C ILE A 205 -0.11 -10.24 15.62
N GLU A 206 -0.66 -9.04 15.58
CA GLU A 206 -0.09 -7.82 16.13
C GLU A 206 -1.15 -7.06 16.89
N GLU A 207 -0.79 -6.52 18.04
CA GLU A 207 -1.61 -5.65 18.87
C GLU A 207 -0.84 -4.38 19.17
N ASN A 208 -1.48 -3.23 19.02
CA ASN A 208 -0.92 -1.93 19.37
C ASN A 208 -1.92 -1.15 20.23
N ILE A 209 -1.41 -0.38 21.19
CA ILE A 209 -2.16 0.67 21.89
C ILE A 209 -1.45 1.97 21.56
N SER A 210 -2.21 2.95 21.07
CA SER A 210 -1.66 4.23 20.64
C SER A 210 -2.49 5.38 21.18
N ASP A 211 -1.83 6.42 21.68
CA ASP A 211 -2.46 7.70 21.97
C ASP A 211 -2.38 8.57 20.73
N LYS A 212 -3.53 9.03 20.23
CA LYS A 212 -3.65 9.87 19.04
C LYS A 212 -4.11 11.26 19.41
N TYR A 213 -3.40 12.26 18.91
CA TYR A 213 -3.63 13.68 19.16
C TYR A 213 -3.79 14.42 17.83
N PHE A 214 -4.80 15.27 17.77
CA PHE A 214 -5.07 16.12 16.62
C PHE A 214 -5.35 17.56 17.10
N GLN A 215 -4.79 18.54 16.40
CA GLN A 215 -5.09 19.96 16.53
C GLN A 215 -5.40 20.51 15.15
N LYS A 216 -6.49 21.29 15.04
CA LYS A 216 -6.97 21.79 13.75
C LYS A 216 -6.19 23.01 13.24
N ASP A 217 -5.90 23.94 14.10
CA ASP A 217 -5.22 25.19 13.71
C ASP A 217 -4.08 25.57 14.67
N PRO A 218 -2.80 25.61 14.20
CA PRO A 218 -2.35 25.00 12.94
C PRO A 218 -2.54 23.48 12.95
N GLU A 219 -2.81 22.88 11.77
CA GLU A 219 -3.03 21.45 11.71
C GLU A 219 -1.78 20.68 12.16
N LYS A 220 -1.97 19.91 13.26
CA LYS A 220 -0.93 19.04 13.83
C LYS A 220 -1.51 17.69 14.17
N LYS A 221 -0.74 16.64 13.90
CA LYS A 221 -1.09 15.26 14.26
C LYS A 221 0.07 14.61 15.00
N LYS A 222 -0.25 13.80 16.01
CA LYS A 222 0.74 13.01 16.74
C LYS A 222 0.16 11.67 17.12
N ILE A 223 0.93 10.63 16.87
CA ILE A 223 0.60 9.24 17.23
C ILE A 223 1.74 8.72 18.09
N VAL A 224 1.43 8.34 19.33
CA VAL A 224 2.39 7.73 20.25
C VAL A 224 1.96 6.29 20.48
N ILE A 225 2.71 5.33 19.97
CA ILE A 225 2.48 3.91 20.22
C ILE A 225 3.01 3.60 21.61
N THR A 226 2.12 3.47 22.59
CA THR A 226 2.45 3.25 24.00
C THR A 226 2.68 1.79 24.34
N ALA A 227 2.00 0.87 23.65
CA ALA A 227 2.25 -0.57 23.79
C ALA A 227 2.15 -1.26 22.41
N SER A 228 3.02 -2.25 22.20
CA SER A 228 3.04 -3.04 20.96
C SER A 228 3.45 -4.48 21.27
N LYS A 229 2.68 -5.44 20.77
CA LYS A 229 2.96 -6.88 20.86
C LYS A 229 2.70 -7.51 19.50
N HIS A 230 3.65 -8.23 18.97
CA HIS A 230 3.50 -8.91 17.69
C HIS A 230 4.22 -10.25 17.67
N VAL A 231 3.82 -11.11 16.75
CA VAL A 231 4.60 -12.31 16.41
C VAL A 231 5.93 -11.87 15.84
N ASN A 232 7.02 -12.38 16.40
CA ASN A 232 8.37 -12.10 15.92
C ASN A 232 8.83 -13.19 14.97
N PHE A 233 9.29 -12.81 13.79
CA PHE A 233 10.05 -13.67 12.89
C PHE A 233 11.54 -13.46 13.10
N ASP A 234 12.33 -14.43 12.70
CA ASP A 234 13.80 -14.34 12.78
C ASP A 234 14.29 -13.18 11.88
N ASP A 235 14.88 -12.15 12.47
CA ASP A 235 15.37 -10.93 11.80
C ASP A 235 16.40 -11.20 10.69
N ARG A 236 16.98 -12.41 10.65
CA ARG A 236 17.85 -12.83 9.55
C ARG A 236 17.13 -12.91 8.21
N PHE A 237 15.84 -13.21 8.22
CA PHE A 237 15.05 -13.45 7.01
C PHE A 237 13.99 -12.38 6.76
N VAL A 238 13.41 -11.86 7.82
CA VAL A 238 12.26 -10.95 7.76
C VAL A 238 12.50 -9.77 8.71
N ASN A 239 12.22 -8.58 8.25
CA ASN A 239 12.16 -7.40 9.11
C ASN A 239 10.75 -7.28 9.69
N ASN A 240 10.61 -7.49 11.00
CA ASN A 240 9.32 -7.50 11.70
C ASN A 240 8.59 -6.15 11.60
N GLU A 241 9.31 -5.03 11.74
CA GLU A 241 8.74 -3.70 11.59
C GLU A 241 8.15 -3.48 10.18
N SER A 242 8.75 -4.10 9.18
CA SER A 242 8.28 -4.00 7.80
C SER A 242 7.01 -4.77 7.54
N ILE A 243 6.80 -5.90 8.19
CA ILE A 243 5.52 -6.62 8.12
C ILE A 243 4.41 -5.70 8.65
N SER A 244 4.61 -5.14 9.84
CA SER A 244 3.65 -4.22 10.45
C SER A 244 3.32 -3.03 9.52
N LYS A 245 4.34 -2.35 8.99
CA LYS A 245 4.14 -1.23 8.04
C LYS A 245 3.43 -1.65 6.76
N TYR A 246 3.76 -2.83 6.21
CA TYR A 246 3.10 -3.34 5.01
C TYR A 246 1.64 -3.68 5.26
N LEU A 247 1.34 -4.31 6.38
CA LEU A 247 -0.03 -4.61 6.76
C LEU A 247 -0.84 -3.33 7.00
N LYS A 248 -0.26 -2.33 7.67
CA LYS A 248 -0.89 -1.01 7.82
C LYS A 248 -1.15 -0.31 6.48
N HIS A 249 -0.29 -0.51 5.50
CA HIS A 249 -0.52 0.00 4.15
C HIS A 249 -1.66 -0.74 3.42
N LEU A 250 -1.78 -2.06 3.59
CA LEU A 250 -2.89 -2.83 3.04
C LEU A 250 -4.22 -2.53 3.74
N TYR A 251 -4.18 -2.32 5.05
CA TYR A 251 -5.34 -2.08 5.91
C TYR A 251 -5.28 -0.65 6.45
N GLN A 252 -5.39 0.35 5.56
CA GLN A 252 -5.38 1.76 5.96
C GLN A 252 -6.56 2.11 6.87
N ASP A 253 -6.43 3.20 7.61
CA ASP A 253 -7.54 3.75 8.40
C ASP A 253 -8.66 4.17 7.46
N VAL A 254 -9.88 3.79 7.81
CA VAL A 254 -11.06 4.05 7.00
C VAL A 254 -11.82 5.24 7.57
N ASP A 255 -11.84 6.34 6.83
CA ASP A 255 -12.75 7.44 7.06
C ASP A 255 -13.90 7.39 6.03
N LEU A 256 -15.10 7.03 6.51
CA LEU A 256 -16.29 6.97 5.67
C LEU A 256 -16.67 8.34 5.09
N TYR A 257 -16.36 9.42 5.80
CA TYR A 257 -16.70 10.79 5.44
C TYR A 257 -15.78 11.39 4.37
N GLU A 258 -14.65 10.72 4.04
CA GLU A 258 -13.84 11.05 2.87
C GLU A 258 -14.57 10.64 1.57
N ASN A 259 -14.24 11.33 0.47
CA ASN A 259 -14.79 10.96 -0.84
C ASN A 259 -14.25 9.60 -1.32
N ASN A 260 -13.02 9.27 -0.97
CA ASN A 260 -12.37 8.03 -1.35
C ASN A 260 -11.87 7.30 -0.11
N VAL A 261 -12.24 6.05 0.01
CA VAL A 261 -11.79 5.12 1.04
C VAL A 261 -10.74 4.19 0.44
N TYR A 262 -9.56 4.15 1.03
CA TYR A 262 -8.47 3.30 0.55
C TYR A 262 -8.51 1.96 1.27
N VAL A 263 -8.68 0.88 0.52
CA VAL A 263 -8.67 -0.49 1.03
C VAL A 263 -7.85 -1.37 0.10
N VAL A 264 -6.92 -2.14 0.65
CA VAL A 264 -6.05 -3.05 -0.12
C VAL A 264 -5.43 -2.33 -1.32
N THR A 265 -4.80 -1.17 -1.05
CA THR A 265 -4.14 -0.30 -2.05
C THR A 265 -5.03 0.33 -3.13
N ASN A 266 -6.32 0.03 -3.13
CA ASN A 266 -7.29 0.54 -4.10
C ASN A 266 -8.17 1.64 -3.50
N SER A 267 -8.55 2.58 -4.34
CA SER A 267 -9.42 3.70 -3.98
C SER A 267 -10.87 3.35 -4.30
N PHE A 268 -11.70 3.26 -3.27
CA PHE A 268 -13.14 3.05 -3.39
C PHE A 268 -13.87 4.37 -3.18
N LEU A 269 -14.90 4.62 -3.99
CA LEU A 269 -15.76 5.76 -3.73
C LEU A 269 -16.63 5.49 -2.49
N SER A 270 -16.59 6.39 -1.51
CA SER A 270 -17.46 6.30 -0.34
C SER A 270 -18.95 6.37 -0.73
N PRO A 271 -19.84 5.62 -0.07
CA PRO A 271 -21.27 5.74 -0.30
C PRO A 271 -21.83 7.13 0.08
N ILE A 272 -21.09 7.92 0.83
CA ILE A 272 -21.43 9.32 1.17
C ILE A 272 -20.50 10.34 0.50
N ALA A 273 -19.79 9.93 -0.57
CA ALA A 273 -19.01 10.84 -1.40
C ALA A 273 -19.92 11.82 -2.14
N ASP A 274 -19.37 12.99 -2.50
CA ASP A 274 -20.14 14.03 -3.22
C ASP A 274 -20.80 13.51 -4.50
N MET A 275 -20.12 12.60 -5.21
CA MET A 275 -20.63 11.99 -6.45
C MET A 275 -21.39 10.68 -6.24
N SER A 276 -21.58 10.23 -5.00
CA SER A 276 -22.15 8.90 -4.72
C SER A 276 -23.52 8.66 -5.38
N PRO A 277 -24.47 9.61 -5.48
CA PRO A 277 -25.75 9.36 -6.15
C PRO A 277 -25.62 9.05 -7.65
N THR A 278 -24.48 9.39 -8.27
CA THR A 278 -24.21 9.06 -9.68
C THR A 278 -23.79 7.60 -9.85
N PHE A 279 -23.09 7.05 -8.87
CA PHE A 279 -22.49 5.72 -8.95
C PHE A 279 -23.27 4.65 -8.18
N TYR A 280 -24.07 5.04 -7.19
CA TYR A 280 -24.85 4.14 -6.35
C TYR A 280 -26.37 4.27 -6.59
N LYS A 281 -27.08 3.24 -6.20
CA LYS A 281 -28.52 3.20 -6.00
C LYS A 281 -28.78 3.12 -4.50
N PHE A 282 -29.68 3.92 -3.98
CA PHE A 282 -30.04 3.97 -2.56
C PHE A 282 -31.50 3.60 -2.34
N TYR A 283 -31.77 2.86 -1.28
CA TYR A 283 -33.09 2.42 -0.87
C TYR A 283 -33.24 2.56 0.64
N ILE A 284 -34.32 3.12 1.11
CA ILE A 284 -34.72 3.05 2.52
C ILE A 284 -35.30 1.63 2.73
N THR A 285 -34.66 0.85 3.57
CA THR A 285 -35.05 -0.54 3.82
C THR A 285 -35.75 -0.73 5.15
N ASP A 286 -35.42 0.09 6.14
CA ASP A 286 -36.06 0.07 7.46
C ASP A 286 -35.91 1.42 8.17
N THR A 287 -36.65 1.59 9.26
CA THR A 287 -36.47 2.69 10.22
C THR A 287 -36.38 2.07 11.60
N VAL A 288 -35.26 2.26 12.26
CA VAL A 288 -34.96 1.65 13.57
C VAL A 288 -34.87 2.75 14.63
N SER A 289 -35.04 2.39 15.90
CA SER A 289 -34.81 3.31 17.01
C SER A 289 -33.68 2.77 17.88
N SER A 290 -32.68 3.61 18.16
CA SER A 290 -31.59 3.31 19.08
C SER A 290 -31.43 4.45 20.05
N ASP A 291 -31.41 4.17 21.36
CA ASP A 291 -31.27 5.15 22.43
C ASP A 291 -32.24 6.36 22.31
N GLY A 292 -33.49 6.10 21.85
CA GLY A 292 -34.51 7.11 21.65
C GLY A 292 -34.33 7.95 20.37
N ILE A 293 -33.32 7.68 19.54
CA ILE A 293 -33.04 8.36 18.28
C ILE A 293 -33.55 7.50 17.13
N LYS A 294 -34.28 8.12 16.20
CA LYS A 294 -34.72 7.47 14.96
C LYS A 294 -33.57 7.41 13.97
N LEU A 295 -33.26 6.21 13.50
CA LEU A 295 -32.30 5.92 12.46
C LEU A 295 -33.00 5.38 11.23
N VAL A 296 -32.54 5.78 10.06
CA VAL A 296 -32.96 5.20 8.80
C VAL A 296 -31.89 4.25 8.30
N GLU A 297 -32.28 3.00 8.07
CA GLU A 297 -31.47 2.03 7.38
C GLU A 297 -31.53 2.29 5.87
N LEU A 298 -30.39 2.70 5.30
CA LEU A 298 -30.19 2.89 3.88
C LEU A 298 -29.38 1.73 3.31
N SER A 299 -30.01 0.91 2.48
CA SER A 299 -29.26 -0.05 1.65
C SER A 299 -28.77 0.63 0.39
N PHE A 300 -27.53 0.36 0.00
CA PHE A 300 -26.94 0.92 -1.22
C PHE A 300 -26.20 -0.11 -2.05
N PHE A 301 -26.23 0.06 -3.37
CA PHE A 301 -25.64 -0.88 -4.32
C PHE A 301 -24.98 -0.13 -5.48
N PRO A 302 -23.86 -0.63 -6.03
CA PRO A 302 -23.25 -0.08 -7.24
C PRO A 302 -24.22 -0.10 -8.43
N ARG A 303 -24.17 0.91 -9.28
CA ARG A 303 -24.85 0.86 -10.59
C ARG A 303 -24.19 -0.13 -11.53
N ASN A 304 -22.89 -0.29 -11.43
CA ASN A 304 -22.11 -1.31 -12.11
C ASN A 304 -21.35 -2.14 -11.07
N LYS A 305 -21.64 -3.42 -10.99
CA LYS A 305 -21.08 -4.36 -9.99
C LYS A 305 -19.59 -4.63 -10.14
N ASN A 306 -19.00 -4.28 -11.29
CA ASN A 306 -17.58 -4.50 -11.57
C ASN A 306 -16.68 -3.30 -11.18
N ASP A 307 -17.28 -2.14 -10.94
CA ASP A 307 -16.54 -0.95 -10.53
C ASP A 307 -16.04 -1.08 -9.08
N LEU A 308 -14.98 -0.33 -8.73
CA LEU A 308 -14.42 -0.29 -7.38
C LEU A 308 -15.34 0.51 -6.43
N LEU A 309 -16.46 -0.12 -6.09
CA LEU A 309 -17.54 0.45 -5.30
C LEU A 309 -17.97 -0.53 -4.20
N PHE A 310 -18.39 0.04 -3.08
CA PHE A 310 -19.01 -0.73 -2.00
C PHE A 310 -20.46 -1.07 -2.27
N GLN A 311 -20.97 -2.03 -1.56
CA GLN A 311 -22.40 -2.30 -1.37
C GLN A 311 -22.65 -2.55 0.11
N GLY A 312 -23.86 -2.26 0.61
CA GLY A 312 -24.12 -2.49 2.03
C GLY A 312 -25.22 -1.63 2.60
N LYS A 313 -25.07 -1.28 3.88
CA LYS A 313 -26.06 -0.54 4.65
C LYS A 313 -25.41 0.62 5.40
N LEU A 314 -26.15 1.71 5.51
CA LEU A 314 -25.83 2.87 6.36
C LEU A 314 -27.00 3.09 7.32
N TYR A 315 -26.72 3.36 8.58
CA TYR A 315 -27.69 3.75 9.59
C TYR A 315 -27.53 5.24 9.87
N VAL A 316 -28.47 6.03 9.41
CA VAL A 316 -28.40 7.50 9.37
C VAL A 316 -29.37 8.10 10.39
N THR A 317 -28.91 9.07 11.18
CA THR A 317 -29.74 9.79 12.15
C THR A 317 -30.70 10.78 11.48
N LEU A 318 -31.84 11.03 12.12
CA LEU A 318 -32.80 12.06 11.72
C LEU A 318 -32.87 13.20 12.75
N ASP A 319 -31.78 13.45 13.45
CA ASP A 319 -31.69 14.49 14.50
C ASP A 319 -31.28 15.88 13.98
N GLY A 320 -31.19 16.04 12.66
CA GLY A 320 -30.73 17.26 11.99
C GLY A 320 -29.23 17.27 11.69
N ASN A 321 -28.43 16.40 12.32
CA ASN A 321 -27.01 16.24 12.05
C ASN A 321 -26.75 15.26 10.89
N TYR A 322 -27.72 14.39 10.58
CA TYR A 322 -27.62 13.36 9.53
C TYR A 322 -26.33 12.54 9.61
N GLY A 323 -25.90 12.24 10.85
CA GLY A 323 -24.70 11.43 11.12
C GLY A 323 -24.92 9.96 10.78
N VAL A 324 -23.87 9.26 10.47
CA VAL A 324 -23.87 7.81 10.34
C VAL A 324 -23.52 7.19 11.68
N GLN A 325 -24.42 6.39 12.26
CA GLN A 325 -24.17 5.65 13.49
C GLN A 325 -23.48 4.33 13.22
N LYS A 326 -23.79 3.69 12.10
CA LYS A 326 -23.18 2.42 11.69
C LYS A 326 -23.13 2.31 10.18
N ALA A 327 -22.07 1.69 9.68
CA ALA A 327 -21.94 1.34 8.27
C ALA A 327 -21.45 -0.09 8.12
N ASP A 328 -22.17 -0.91 7.37
CA ASP A 328 -21.77 -2.25 6.95
C ASP A 328 -21.49 -2.22 5.44
N LEU A 329 -20.22 -2.38 5.08
CA LEU A 329 -19.71 -2.24 3.73
C LEU A 329 -19.12 -3.56 3.26
N GLY A 330 -19.47 -3.97 2.06
CA GLY A 330 -18.87 -5.12 1.38
C GLY A 330 -18.61 -4.81 -0.07
N VAL A 331 -18.12 -5.77 -0.82
CA VAL A 331 -17.88 -5.65 -2.26
C VAL A 331 -18.62 -6.72 -3.04
N SER A 332 -18.99 -6.41 -4.28
CA SER A 332 -19.58 -7.37 -5.19
C SER A 332 -18.59 -8.50 -5.50
N LYS A 333 -19.05 -9.73 -5.67
CA LYS A 333 -18.23 -10.86 -6.15
C LYS A 333 -17.71 -10.62 -7.58
N ASP A 334 -18.39 -9.77 -8.34
CA ASP A 334 -18.04 -9.42 -9.73
C ASP A 334 -17.03 -8.28 -9.82
N ILE A 335 -16.65 -7.66 -8.69
CA ILE A 335 -15.73 -6.52 -8.66
C ILE A 335 -14.42 -6.81 -9.39
N ASN A 336 -13.91 -5.84 -10.11
CA ASN A 336 -12.60 -5.92 -10.76
C ASN A 336 -11.47 -5.59 -9.76
N LEU A 337 -11.33 -6.42 -8.75
CA LEU A 337 -10.31 -6.35 -7.72
C LEU A 337 -9.49 -7.64 -7.73
N ASN A 338 -8.17 -7.50 -7.78
CA ASN A 338 -7.28 -8.66 -7.83
C ASN A 338 -7.12 -9.29 -6.45
N TRP A 339 -6.99 -10.61 -6.47
CA TRP A 339 -6.64 -11.39 -5.29
C TRP A 339 -7.63 -11.30 -4.12
N VAL A 340 -8.57 -10.34 -4.11
CA VAL A 340 -9.59 -10.20 -3.07
C VAL A 340 -10.85 -10.97 -3.48
N THR A 341 -11.20 -11.99 -2.70
CA THR A 341 -12.40 -12.80 -2.92
C THR A 341 -13.60 -12.30 -2.11
N SER A 342 -13.33 -11.68 -0.96
CA SER A 342 -14.34 -10.96 -0.17
C SER A 342 -13.69 -9.87 0.67
N LEU A 343 -14.42 -8.81 0.86
CA LEU A 343 -14.10 -7.69 1.74
C LEU A 343 -15.36 -7.35 2.52
N ASN A 344 -15.24 -7.33 3.85
CA ASN A 344 -16.29 -6.85 4.75
C ASN A 344 -15.66 -5.82 5.68
N LEU A 345 -16.33 -4.70 5.82
CA LEU A 345 -15.91 -3.58 6.65
C LEU A 345 -17.12 -3.10 7.46
N THR A 346 -17.03 -3.20 8.76
CA THR A 346 -18.03 -2.67 9.70
C THR A 346 -17.44 -1.48 10.43
N LEU A 347 -18.15 -0.37 10.41
CA LEU A 347 -17.82 0.87 11.12
C LEU A 347 -18.92 1.16 12.11
N ASP A 348 -18.61 1.18 13.39
CA ASP A 348 -19.51 1.58 14.45
C ASP A 348 -19.08 2.96 14.98
N PHE A 349 -20.06 3.80 15.23
CA PHE A 349 -19.86 5.17 15.74
C PHE A 349 -20.61 5.34 17.05
N GLU A 350 -19.96 5.99 18.01
CA GLU A 350 -20.54 6.30 19.32
C GLU A 350 -20.87 7.78 19.41
N ARG A 351 -21.95 8.09 20.15
CA ARG A 351 -22.41 9.46 20.28
C ARG A 351 -21.55 10.24 21.26
N SER A 352 -21.01 11.37 20.82
CA SER A 352 -20.27 12.33 21.64
C SER A 352 -21.21 13.17 22.49
N ALA A 353 -20.67 13.88 23.49
CA ALA A 353 -21.43 14.74 24.40
C ALA A 353 -22.16 15.89 23.69
N ASP A 354 -21.67 16.32 22.51
CA ASP A 354 -22.29 17.37 21.67
C ASP A 354 -23.38 16.83 20.73
N GLY A 355 -23.68 15.53 20.80
CA GLY A 355 -24.70 14.86 20.01
C GLY A 355 -24.23 14.33 18.64
N ARG A 356 -22.99 14.57 18.23
CA ARG A 356 -22.40 14.01 16.99
C ARG A 356 -21.85 12.63 17.24
N TYR A 357 -21.48 11.96 16.16
CA TYR A 357 -20.95 10.61 16.20
C TYR A 357 -19.46 10.60 15.84
N HIS A 358 -18.65 9.90 16.64
CA HIS A 358 -17.24 9.62 16.35
C HIS A 358 -17.02 8.11 16.17
N PRO A 359 -16.02 7.67 15.40
CA PRO A 359 -15.71 6.25 15.27
C PRO A 359 -15.43 5.63 16.65
N SER A 360 -16.02 4.47 16.91
CA SER A 360 -15.78 3.70 18.16
C SER A 360 -15.14 2.35 17.85
N LYS A 361 -15.62 1.65 16.84
CA LYS A 361 -15.06 0.36 16.43
C LYS A 361 -15.04 0.23 14.91
N THR A 362 -13.92 -0.27 14.38
CA THR A 362 -13.79 -0.65 12.97
C THR A 362 -13.35 -2.10 12.90
N ASN A 363 -14.04 -2.89 12.09
CA ASN A 363 -13.62 -4.27 11.81
C ASN A 363 -13.54 -4.48 10.29
N MET A 364 -12.36 -4.82 9.80
CA MET A 364 -12.08 -5.06 8.39
C MET A 364 -11.62 -6.51 8.18
N LEU A 365 -12.37 -7.27 7.40
CA LEU A 365 -12.09 -8.65 7.03
C LEU A 365 -11.81 -8.73 5.54
N VAL A 366 -10.67 -9.27 5.16
CA VAL A 366 -10.29 -9.45 3.75
C VAL A 366 -9.88 -10.90 3.50
N ASN A 367 -10.50 -11.54 2.54
CA ASN A 367 -10.07 -12.83 2.03
C ASN A 367 -9.35 -12.65 0.70
N PHE A 368 -8.11 -13.09 0.65
CA PHE A 368 -7.29 -13.10 -0.57
C PHE A 368 -7.28 -14.52 -1.15
N GLY A 369 -7.57 -14.64 -2.45
CA GLY A 369 -7.51 -15.91 -3.18
C GLY A 369 -6.39 -15.91 -4.21
N MET A 370 -5.45 -16.84 -4.13
CA MET A 370 -4.30 -16.91 -5.04
C MET A 370 -4.60 -17.54 -6.42
N PHE A 371 -5.64 -18.35 -6.55
CA PHE A 371 -6.13 -18.92 -7.81
C PHE A 371 -7.60 -19.26 -7.61
N GLN A 372 -8.41 -19.27 -8.67
CA GLN A 372 -9.85 -19.56 -8.62
C GLN A 372 -10.13 -20.74 -7.68
N GLY A 373 -10.47 -20.47 -6.41
CA GLY A 373 -10.77 -21.51 -5.48
C GLY A 373 -10.46 -21.19 -4.01
N LYS A 374 -10.27 -22.23 -3.26
CA LYS A 374 -10.35 -22.30 -1.80
C LYS A 374 -9.06 -21.90 -1.07
N LYS A 375 -7.95 -21.66 -1.79
CA LYS A 375 -6.63 -21.36 -1.20
C LYS A 375 -6.36 -19.87 -1.20
N GLY A 376 -5.93 -19.31 -0.05
CA GLY A 376 -5.60 -17.91 0.01
C GLY A 376 -5.05 -17.48 1.36
N LEU A 377 -5.09 -16.19 1.58
CA LEU A 377 -4.79 -15.55 2.85
C LEU A 377 -6.06 -14.89 3.39
N PHE A 378 -6.20 -14.92 4.67
CA PHE A 378 -7.21 -14.19 5.42
C PHE A 378 -6.50 -13.11 6.23
N GLY A 379 -7.03 -11.91 6.23
CA GLY A 379 -6.57 -10.82 7.05
C GLY A 379 -7.73 -10.15 7.76
N GLU A 380 -7.50 -9.80 9.00
CA GLU A 380 -8.44 -9.08 9.85
C GLU A 380 -7.73 -7.94 10.55
N ARG A 381 -8.36 -6.77 10.53
CA ARG A 381 -7.95 -5.62 11.33
C ARG A 381 -9.13 -5.13 12.15
N THR A 382 -8.96 -5.07 13.47
CA THR A 382 -9.94 -4.50 14.39
C THR A 382 -9.31 -3.28 15.06
N ILE A 383 -10.04 -2.18 15.06
CA ILE A 383 -9.69 -0.95 15.78
C ILE A 383 -10.81 -0.71 16.81
N THR A 384 -10.43 -0.36 18.03
CA THR A 384 -11.36 0.11 19.06
C THR A 384 -10.85 1.41 19.63
N ILE A 385 -11.66 2.44 19.61
CA ILE A 385 -11.36 3.78 20.14
C ILE A 385 -11.93 3.90 21.55
N ARG A 386 -11.12 4.48 22.44
CA ARG A 386 -11.47 4.71 23.84
C ARG A 386 -11.03 6.11 24.29
N ASN A 387 -11.57 6.56 25.39
CA ASN A 387 -11.18 7.81 26.03
C ASN A 387 -11.23 9.01 25.05
N PHE A 388 -12.24 9.01 24.19
CA PHE A 388 -12.42 10.08 23.21
C PHE A 388 -12.69 11.41 23.91
N ASN A 389 -11.86 12.41 23.64
CA ASN A 389 -11.94 13.75 24.21
C ASN A 389 -11.74 14.80 23.12
N MET A 390 -12.67 15.74 23.02
CA MET A 390 -12.68 16.82 22.02
C MET A 390 -12.65 18.23 22.64
N SER A 391 -12.56 18.31 23.97
CA SER A 391 -12.78 19.57 24.70
C SER A 391 -11.50 20.17 25.28
N SER A 392 -10.42 19.43 25.39
CA SER A 392 -9.21 19.86 26.10
C SER A 392 -8.11 20.30 25.13
N PRO A 393 -7.57 21.51 25.28
CA PRO A 393 -6.38 21.93 24.53
C PRO A 393 -5.21 20.97 24.74
N ILE A 394 -4.49 20.67 23.67
CA ILE A 394 -3.34 19.77 23.69
C ILE A 394 -2.06 20.60 23.78
N ALA A 395 -1.18 20.28 24.73
CA ALA A 395 0.06 21.00 24.90
C ALA A 395 0.97 20.88 23.66
N ASP A 396 1.54 21.97 23.17
CA ASP A 396 2.44 22.00 22.01
C ASP A 396 3.67 21.08 22.15
N SER A 397 4.07 20.77 23.37
CA SER A 397 5.17 19.82 23.64
C SER A 397 4.89 18.42 23.11
N ILE A 398 3.61 18.01 23.04
CA ILE A 398 3.20 16.69 22.55
C ILE A 398 3.49 16.55 21.06
N PHE A 399 3.34 17.63 20.29
CA PHE A 399 3.54 17.62 18.83
C PHE A 399 5.02 17.70 18.41
N LYS A 400 5.96 17.78 19.35
CA LYS A 400 7.41 17.80 19.03
C LYS A 400 7.86 16.42 18.52
N GLY A 401 8.86 16.44 17.62
CA GLY A 401 9.42 15.22 17.02
C GLY A 401 8.60 14.67 15.86
N PRO A 402 8.81 13.40 15.47
CA PRO A 402 8.12 12.79 14.33
C PRO A 402 6.61 12.62 14.62
N GLU A 403 5.80 12.68 13.58
CA GLU A 403 4.33 12.52 13.67
C GLU A 403 3.95 11.20 14.35
N THR A 404 4.65 10.13 14.03
CA THR A 404 4.47 8.82 14.68
C THR A 404 5.74 8.42 15.41
N GLU A 405 5.62 8.14 16.69
CA GLU A 405 6.72 7.64 17.51
C GLU A 405 6.29 6.44 18.35
N LYS A 406 7.26 5.62 18.74
CA LYS A 406 7.06 4.48 19.62
C LYS A 406 7.70 4.77 20.97
N ALA A 407 6.94 4.63 22.05
CA ALA A 407 7.47 4.78 23.40
C ALA A 407 8.60 3.78 23.68
N VAL A 408 9.58 4.16 24.48
CA VAL A 408 10.78 3.35 24.74
C VAL A 408 10.42 1.98 25.31
N ASN A 409 9.37 1.89 26.12
CA ASN A 409 8.90 0.65 26.77
C ASN A 409 7.77 -0.06 26.01
N ALA A 410 7.39 0.41 24.81
CA ALA A 410 6.22 -0.11 24.09
C ALA A 410 6.26 -1.63 23.83
N LEU A 411 7.44 -2.21 23.66
CA LEU A 411 7.62 -3.65 23.42
C LEU A 411 7.84 -4.48 24.69
N SER A 412 7.93 -3.85 25.88
CA SER A 412 8.33 -4.51 27.12
C SER A 412 7.18 -4.73 28.13
N HIS A 413 5.94 -4.49 27.69
CA HIS A 413 4.77 -4.70 28.56
C HIS A 413 4.51 -6.18 28.85
N SER A 414 4.14 -6.47 30.11
CA SER A 414 3.85 -7.83 30.59
C SER A 414 2.52 -8.36 30.03
N ASP A 415 2.33 -9.68 30.08
CA ASP A 415 1.06 -10.30 29.70
C ASP A 415 -0.12 -9.82 30.56
N ASN A 416 0.13 -9.49 31.86
CA ASN A 416 -0.90 -8.92 32.74
C ASN A 416 -1.36 -7.53 32.27
N TYR A 417 -0.44 -6.69 31.78
CA TYR A 417 -0.79 -5.41 31.19
C TYR A 417 -1.76 -5.60 30.01
N TRP A 418 -1.45 -6.54 29.11
CA TRP A 418 -2.29 -6.85 27.95
C TRP A 418 -3.66 -7.40 28.34
N LEU A 419 -3.75 -8.25 29.39
CA LEU A 419 -5.03 -8.74 29.90
C LEU A 419 -5.94 -7.63 30.41
N GLN A 420 -5.38 -6.60 31.03
CA GLN A 420 -6.13 -5.46 31.56
C GLN A 420 -6.51 -4.41 30.52
N ASN A 421 -5.71 -4.28 29.44
CA ASN A 421 -5.85 -3.18 28.47
C ASN A 421 -6.48 -3.61 27.14
N ARG A 422 -6.72 -4.89 26.90
CA ARG A 422 -7.48 -5.34 25.73
C ARG A 422 -8.96 -4.99 25.87
N PRO A 423 -9.62 -4.52 24.78
CA PRO A 423 -11.09 -4.41 24.76
C PRO A 423 -11.77 -5.77 24.88
N ASP A 424 -11.26 -6.72 24.09
CA ASP A 424 -11.78 -8.09 24.01
C ASP A 424 -10.64 -9.09 24.29
N SER A 425 -10.93 -10.16 25.02
CA SER A 425 -9.97 -11.23 25.31
C SER A 425 -9.56 -11.93 24.02
N LEU A 426 -8.29 -12.35 23.92
CA LEU A 426 -7.87 -13.20 22.81
C LEU A 426 -8.56 -14.55 22.87
N THR A 427 -8.95 -15.07 21.72
CA THR A 427 -9.35 -16.46 21.59
C THR A 427 -8.17 -17.40 21.88
N ALA A 428 -8.45 -18.66 22.22
CA ALA A 428 -7.39 -19.65 22.43
C ALA A 428 -6.49 -19.81 21.20
N VAL A 429 -7.05 -19.71 20.00
CA VAL A 429 -6.33 -19.80 18.72
C VAL A 429 -5.37 -18.61 18.56
N GLU A 430 -5.81 -17.38 18.86
CA GLU A 430 -4.99 -16.18 18.81
C GLU A 430 -3.85 -16.22 19.83
N ALA A 431 -4.14 -16.60 21.08
CA ALA A 431 -3.12 -16.72 22.13
C ALA A 431 -2.06 -17.78 21.79
N ASN A 432 -2.47 -18.94 21.26
CA ASN A 432 -1.57 -19.99 20.85
C ASN A 432 -0.72 -19.59 19.63
N THR A 433 -1.18 -18.67 18.78
CA THR A 433 -0.42 -18.19 17.63
C THR A 433 0.92 -17.58 18.07
N TYR A 434 0.95 -16.78 19.12
CA TYR A 434 2.21 -16.24 19.67
C TYR A 434 3.19 -17.36 20.06
N LYS A 435 2.71 -18.33 20.87
CA LYS A 435 3.54 -19.47 21.34
C LYS A 435 4.04 -20.34 20.20
N ASN A 436 3.17 -20.66 19.26
CA ASN A 436 3.48 -21.55 18.14
C ASN A 436 4.52 -20.91 17.21
N MET A 437 4.40 -19.60 16.94
CA MET A 437 5.35 -18.91 16.08
C MET A 437 6.70 -18.74 16.76
N ASP A 438 6.77 -18.47 18.06
CA ASP A 438 8.02 -18.46 18.81
C ASP A 438 8.71 -19.84 18.77
N SER A 439 7.96 -20.91 18.97
CA SER A 439 8.48 -22.28 18.88
C SER A 439 9.02 -22.58 17.47
N LEU A 440 8.27 -22.19 16.43
CA LEU A 440 8.61 -22.39 15.03
C LEU A 440 9.90 -21.65 14.66
N ASN A 441 10.04 -20.39 15.08
CA ASN A 441 11.22 -19.57 14.83
C ASN A 441 12.50 -20.12 15.47
N ASN A 442 12.39 -20.90 16.53
CA ASN A 442 13.52 -21.55 17.18
C ASN A 442 13.97 -22.83 16.47
N MET A 443 13.16 -23.39 15.56
CA MET A 443 13.47 -24.65 14.87
C MET A 443 14.46 -24.48 13.72
N LYS A 444 15.55 -25.25 13.72
CA LYS A 444 16.57 -25.26 12.65
C LYS A 444 16.01 -25.58 11.27
N SER A 445 14.97 -26.45 11.20
CA SER A 445 14.31 -26.83 9.95
C SER A 445 13.56 -25.66 9.32
N PHE A 446 12.88 -24.84 10.13
CA PHE A 446 12.15 -23.67 9.68
C PHE A 446 13.10 -22.56 9.21
N LYS A 447 14.19 -22.34 9.94
CA LYS A 447 15.25 -21.40 9.54
C LYS A 447 15.85 -21.77 8.17
N ARG A 448 16.06 -23.06 7.90
CA ARG A 448 16.49 -23.53 6.57
C ARG A 448 15.45 -23.26 5.49
N LEU A 449 14.17 -23.53 5.77
CA LEU A 449 13.09 -23.22 4.83
C LEU A 449 13.05 -21.74 4.48
N LEU A 450 13.12 -20.84 5.48
CA LEU A 450 13.18 -19.40 5.26
C LEU A 450 14.40 -18.98 4.45
N SER A 451 15.57 -19.60 4.69
CA SER A 451 16.78 -19.33 3.90
C SER A 451 16.62 -19.69 2.42
N TRP A 452 15.96 -20.81 2.10
CA TRP A 452 15.65 -21.17 0.71
C TRP A 452 14.58 -20.27 0.09
N ALA A 453 13.56 -19.90 0.85
CA ALA A 453 12.56 -18.95 0.41
C ALA A 453 13.19 -17.58 0.11
N THR A 454 14.10 -17.10 0.95
CA THR A 454 14.83 -15.85 0.73
C THR A 454 15.69 -15.92 -0.53
N LEU A 455 16.38 -17.04 -0.76
CA LEU A 455 17.14 -17.22 -2.00
C LEU A 455 16.23 -17.19 -3.23
N ALA A 456 15.09 -17.87 -3.20
CA ALA A 456 14.16 -17.93 -4.32
C ALA A 456 13.48 -16.58 -4.61
N LEU A 457 13.12 -15.83 -3.56
CA LEU A 457 12.35 -14.59 -3.70
C LEU A 457 13.22 -13.33 -3.81
N ALA A 458 14.31 -13.27 -3.06
CA ALA A 458 15.19 -12.11 -3.01
C ALA A 458 16.51 -12.29 -3.79
N GLY A 459 16.80 -13.51 -4.23
CA GLY A 459 18.03 -13.83 -4.97
C GLY A 459 19.31 -13.87 -4.13
N TYR A 460 19.22 -13.76 -2.80
CA TYR A 460 20.37 -13.72 -1.92
C TYR A 460 20.43 -14.92 -0.98
N LYS A 461 21.63 -15.48 -0.82
CA LYS A 461 21.92 -16.53 0.13
C LYS A 461 22.61 -15.96 1.36
N ASP A 462 22.00 -16.12 2.51
CA ASP A 462 22.58 -15.74 3.81
C ASP A 462 23.77 -16.70 4.16
N VAL A 463 24.93 -16.13 4.46
CA VAL A 463 26.15 -16.83 4.85
C VAL A 463 26.74 -16.27 6.14
N GLY A 464 25.90 -15.88 7.09
CA GLY A 464 26.30 -15.32 8.37
C GLY A 464 26.29 -13.78 8.35
N PRO A 465 27.45 -13.12 8.52
CA PRO A 465 27.50 -11.65 8.53
C PRO A 465 27.33 -11.04 7.12
N ALA A 466 27.28 -11.88 6.09
CA ALA A 466 27.17 -11.46 4.69
C ALA A 466 26.05 -12.22 3.95
N GLU A 467 25.74 -11.76 2.75
CA GLU A 467 24.83 -12.39 1.78
C GLU A 467 25.52 -12.47 0.42
N ILE A 468 25.41 -13.62 -0.25
CA ILE A 468 25.90 -13.84 -1.62
C ILE A 468 24.74 -13.68 -2.58
N GLY A 469 24.93 -12.93 -3.66
CA GLY A 469 23.92 -12.65 -4.69
C GLY A 469 24.08 -11.25 -5.31
N PRO A 470 23.06 -10.79 -6.07
CA PRO A 470 21.85 -11.55 -6.41
C PRO A 470 22.09 -12.60 -7.49
N VAL A 471 21.47 -13.76 -7.35
CA VAL A 471 21.64 -14.91 -8.27
C VAL A 471 21.23 -14.56 -9.70
N SER A 472 20.27 -13.67 -9.88
CA SER A 472 19.78 -13.22 -11.20
C SER A 472 20.85 -12.52 -12.05
N THR A 473 21.97 -12.09 -11.43
CA THR A 473 23.08 -11.41 -12.10
C THR A 473 24.33 -12.28 -12.25
N PHE A 474 24.28 -13.55 -11.81
CA PHE A 474 25.44 -14.42 -11.90
C PHE A 474 25.90 -14.69 -13.32
N TYR A 475 24.99 -14.60 -14.27
CA TYR A 475 25.28 -14.71 -15.68
C TYR A 475 24.40 -13.74 -16.50
N SER A 476 24.97 -13.17 -17.53
CA SER A 476 24.30 -12.31 -18.51
C SER A 476 25.00 -12.42 -19.85
N PHE A 477 24.42 -11.81 -20.87
CA PHE A 477 24.96 -11.79 -22.21
C PHE A 477 24.77 -10.41 -22.85
N ASN A 478 25.82 -9.90 -23.50
CA ASN A 478 25.73 -8.73 -24.36
C ASN A 478 26.75 -8.81 -25.53
N PRO A 479 26.55 -8.04 -26.61
CA PRO A 479 27.41 -8.14 -27.80
C PRO A 479 28.87 -7.79 -27.58
N VAL A 480 29.20 -6.98 -26.57
CA VAL A 480 30.58 -6.54 -26.28
C VAL A 480 31.30 -7.57 -25.40
N GLU A 481 30.71 -7.97 -24.31
CA GLU A 481 31.32 -8.89 -23.34
C GLU A 481 31.12 -10.37 -23.71
N GLY A 482 30.17 -10.66 -24.60
CA GLY A 482 29.70 -12.01 -24.87
C GLY A 482 28.99 -12.59 -23.64
N PHE A 483 29.29 -13.83 -23.32
CA PHE A 483 28.86 -14.43 -22.05
C PHE A 483 29.64 -13.78 -20.90
N ARG A 484 28.94 -13.45 -19.83
CA ARG A 484 29.50 -12.81 -18.64
C ARG A 484 29.12 -13.60 -17.40
N LEU A 485 30.10 -13.87 -16.58
CA LEU A 485 29.92 -14.41 -15.22
C LEU A 485 30.19 -13.33 -14.20
N ARG A 486 29.35 -13.25 -13.19
CA ARG A 486 29.49 -12.34 -12.05
C ARG A 486 29.34 -13.11 -10.74
N PHE A 487 30.15 -12.78 -9.77
CA PHE A 487 30.02 -13.25 -8.41
C PHE A 487 30.19 -12.09 -7.44
N GLY A 488 29.29 -11.99 -6.46
CA GLY A 488 29.30 -10.89 -5.52
C GLY A 488 28.47 -11.14 -4.29
N GLY A 489 28.49 -10.15 -3.40
CA GLY A 489 27.76 -10.19 -2.15
C GLY A 489 27.85 -8.89 -1.39
N ARG A 490 27.25 -8.88 -0.22
CA ARG A 490 27.16 -7.71 0.65
C ARG A 490 27.15 -8.11 2.11
N THR A 491 27.61 -7.22 2.98
CA THR A 491 27.49 -7.38 4.42
C THR A 491 26.06 -7.13 4.88
N THR A 492 25.70 -7.66 6.04
CA THR A 492 24.38 -7.47 6.66
C THR A 492 24.51 -6.71 7.98
N THR A 493 23.40 -6.37 8.60
CA THR A 493 23.36 -5.74 9.92
C THR A 493 23.94 -6.61 11.04
N ARG A 494 24.17 -7.91 10.79
CA ARG A 494 24.90 -8.81 11.69
C ARG A 494 26.42 -8.60 11.67
N PHE A 495 26.95 -8.13 10.54
CA PHE A 495 28.33 -7.70 10.45
C PHE A 495 28.55 -6.43 11.26
N SER A 496 27.73 -5.41 10.94
CA SER A 496 27.75 -4.13 11.66
C SER A 496 26.44 -3.39 11.40
N LYS A 497 25.93 -2.66 12.39
CA LYS A 497 24.81 -1.72 12.20
C LYS A 497 25.28 -0.41 11.56
N ARG A 498 26.57 -0.09 11.63
CA ARG A 498 27.15 1.15 11.12
C ARG A 498 27.93 0.98 9.83
N PHE A 499 28.60 -0.14 9.65
CA PHE A 499 29.43 -0.37 8.48
C PHE A 499 28.75 -1.35 7.52
N TYR A 500 28.64 -0.96 6.28
CA TYR A 500 28.10 -1.79 5.21
C TYR A 500 29.05 -1.79 4.02
N SER A 501 29.27 -2.94 3.42
CA SER A 501 30.08 -3.13 2.23
C SER A 501 29.36 -4.01 1.23
N GLU A 502 29.51 -3.67 -0.05
CA GLU A 502 29.05 -4.47 -1.18
C GLU A 502 30.17 -4.58 -2.20
N ALA A 503 30.36 -5.80 -2.72
CA ALA A 503 31.40 -6.05 -3.72
C ALA A 503 30.97 -7.13 -4.71
N TYR A 504 31.40 -6.99 -5.96
CA TYR A 504 31.37 -8.07 -6.94
C TYR A 504 32.58 -8.02 -7.88
N ALA A 505 32.88 -9.16 -8.49
CA ALA A 505 33.73 -9.29 -9.63
C ALA A 505 32.98 -9.97 -10.78
N ALA A 506 33.20 -9.52 -12.01
CA ALA A 506 32.61 -10.12 -13.21
C ALA A 506 33.66 -10.22 -14.32
N TYR A 507 33.50 -11.21 -15.20
CA TYR A 507 34.38 -11.43 -16.32
C TYR A 507 33.58 -11.63 -17.60
N GLY A 508 33.90 -10.85 -18.62
CA GLY A 508 33.34 -10.99 -19.97
C GLY A 508 34.25 -11.88 -20.81
N PHE A 509 33.69 -12.92 -21.41
CA PHE A 509 34.49 -13.90 -22.15
C PHE A 509 34.88 -13.46 -23.56
N LYS A 510 34.18 -12.47 -24.14
CA LYS A 510 34.50 -11.97 -25.46
C LYS A 510 35.47 -10.80 -25.44
N ASP A 511 35.30 -9.88 -24.48
CA ASP A 511 36.19 -8.72 -24.33
C ASP A 511 37.39 -9.01 -23.42
N GLU A 512 37.41 -10.19 -22.78
CA GLU A 512 38.47 -10.67 -21.88
C GLU A 512 38.83 -9.70 -20.76
N ARG A 513 37.84 -8.91 -20.32
CA ARG A 513 38.01 -7.87 -19.29
C ARG A 513 37.33 -8.23 -17.98
N TRP A 514 37.99 -7.89 -16.87
CA TRP A 514 37.40 -7.93 -15.54
C TRP A 514 36.62 -6.64 -15.24
N LYS A 515 35.49 -6.78 -14.59
CA LYS A 515 34.67 -5.73 -14.03
C LYS A 515 34.55 -5.89 -12.52
N PHE A 516 34.47 -4.79 -11.81
CA PHE A 516 34.47 -4.79 -10.35
C PHE A 516 33.52 -3.74 -9.81
N PHE A 517 32.96 -4.03 -8.69
CA PHE A 517 32.32 -3.05 -7.82
C PHE A 517 32.80 -3.28 -6.39
N LEU A 518 33.13 -2.23 -5.72
CA LEU A 518 33.47 -2.23 -4.29
C LEU A 518 32.92 -0.98 -3.67
N SER A 519 32.19 -1.12 -2.56
CA SER A 519 31.71 0.01 -1.77
C SER A 519 31.89 -0.22 -0.28
N GLY A 520 32.20 0.84 0.44
CA GLY A 520 32.18 0.91 1.89
C GLY A 520 31.29 2.08 2.33
N THR A 521 30.33 1.80 3.21
CA THR A 521 29.38 2.81 3.73
C THR A 521 29.45 2.84 5.24
N TYR A 522 29.53 4.03 5.81
CA TYR A 522 29.52 4.24 7.26
C TYR A 522 28.35 5.10 7.68
N SER A 523 27.50 4.56 8.56
CA SER A 523 26.33 5.26 9.13
C SER A 523 26.76 6.14 10.31
N ILE A 524 26.48 7.42 10.23
CA ILE A 524 26.87 8.42 11.23
C ILE A 524 25.88 8.40 12.41
N ASN A 525 24.58 8.23 12.13
CA ASN A 525 23.49 8.30 13.13
C ASN A 525 23.26 7.00 13.91
N ASN A 526 24.15 6.05 13.81
CA ASN A 526 24.09 4.75 14.52
C ASN A 526 22.89 3.87 14.16
N LYS A 527 22.22 4.14 13.03
CA LYS A 527 21.14 3.34 12.45
C LYS A 527 21.64 2.60 11.22
N SER A 528 20.91 1.59 10.79
CA SER A 528 21.19 0.96 9.49
C SER A 528 21.04 2.01 8.37
N ILE A 529 21.91 1.91 7.36
CA ILE A 529 21.87 2.77 6.15
C ILE A 529 20.57 2.67 5.33
N TYR A 530 19.65 1.83 5.72
CA TYR A 530 18.32 1.71 5.11
C TYR A 530 17.21 2.27 6.00
N THR A 531 17.53 2.63 7.26
CA THR A 531 16.54 3.08 8.24
C THR A 531 16.38 4.58 8.21
N TYR A 532 15.18 5.05 7.99
CA TYR A 532 14.82 6.48 8.01
C TYR A 532 15.04 7.12 9.40
N PRO A 533 15.53 8.36 9.50
CA PRO A 533 16.19 9.16 8.46
C PRO A 533 17.63 8.70 8.21
N LEU A 534 18.08 8.78 6.94
CA LEU A 534 19.43 8.38 6.56
C LEU A 534 20.48 9.42 6.97
N ASN A 535 21.65 8.95 7.39
CA ASN A 535 22.83 9.79 7.57
C ASN A 535 24.08 8.92 7.44
N TYR A 536 24.71 8.96 6.27
CA TYR A 536 25.88 8.13 6.01
C TYR A 536 26.85 8.75 5.01
N VAL A 537 28.09 8.28 5.07
CA VAL A 537 29.13 8.50 4.06
C VAL A 537 29.39 7.16 3.34
N ARG A 538 29.58 7.20 2.03
CA ARG A 538 29.92 6.06 1.18
C ARG A 538 31.06 6.38 0.27
N ALA A 539 32.04 5.49 0.19
CA ALA A 539 33.04 5.48 -0.85
C ALA A 539 32.84 4.26 -1.74
N SER A 540 32.95 4.43 -3.05
CA SER A 540 32.80 3.31 -3.98
C SER A 540 33.70 3.44 -5.19
N PHE A 541 34.12 2.28 -5.73
CA PHE A 541 34.75 2.13 -7.02
C PHE A 541 33.94 1.17 -7.87
N GLN A 542 33.72 1.53 -9.12
CA GLN A 542 33.02 0.70 -10.09
C GLN A 542 33.78 0.70 -11.42
N ARG A 543 34.09 -0.48 -11.92
CA ARG A 543 34.51 -0.71 -13.30
C ARG A 543 33.45 -1.54 -13.98
N GLU A 544 32.75 -0.98 -14.98
CA GLU A 544 31.57 -1.61 -15.55
C GLU A 544 31.37 -1.25 -17.03
N THR A 545 30.73 -2.13 -17.77
CA THR A 545 30.30 -1.91 -19.13
C THR A 545 28.85 -1.45 -19.13
N SER A 546 28.53 -0.30 -19.71
CA SER A 546 27.17 0.20 -19.78
C SER A 546 26.79 0.75 -21.13
N ILE A 547 25.49 0.86 -21.39
CA ILE A 547 24.94 1.50 -22.60
C ILE A 547 24.61 2.94 -22.25
N PRO A 548 25.11 3.94 -23.02
CA PRO A 548 24.76 5.34 -22.82
C PRO A 548 23.25 5.59 -22.93
N GLY A 549 22.67 6.27 -21.94
CA GLY A 549 21.23 6.57 -21.91
C GLY A 549 20.32 5.41 -21.51
N GLN A 550 20.86 4.25 -21.15
CA GLN A 550 20.06 3.18 -20.54
C GLN A 550 19.86 3.49 -19.04
N ASP A 551 18.61 3.58 -18.62
CA ASP A 551 18.21 3.73 -17.22
C ASP A 551 17.22 2.62 -16.87
N LEU A 552 17.61 1.75 -15.93
CA LEU A 552 16.83 0.59 -15.50
C LEU A 552 16.40 0.82 -14.05
N GLN A 553 15.18 1.26 -13.83
CA GLN A 553 14.68 1.71 -12.55
C GLN A 553 14.54 0.64 -11.47
N PHE A 554 14.31 -0.62 -11.85
CA PHE A 554 13.92 -1.69 -10.92
C PHE A 554 14.75 -2.96 -11.00
N MET A 555 15.68 -3.05 -11.93
CA MET A 555 16.51 -4.24 -12.14
C MET A 555 17.96 -3.83 -12.34
N GLN A 556 18.86 -4.69 -11.90
CA GLN A 556 20.29 -4.50 -12.20
C GLN A 556 20.53 -4.66 -13.70
N GLU A 557 21.40 -3.83 -14.26
CA GLU A 557 21.67 -3.76 -15.70
C GLU A 557 22.14 -5.09 -16.30
N ASP A 558 22.75 -5.93 -15.50
CA ASP A 558 23.29 -7.24 -15.86
C ASP A 558 22.33 -8.42 -15.58
N ASN A 559 21.03 -8.15 -15.39
CA ASN A 559 20.04 -9.22 -15.30
C ASN A 559 19.89 -9.94 -16.63
N PHE A 560 19.89 -11.28 -16.61
CA PHE A 560 19.75 -12.12 -17.81
C PHE A 560 18.56 -11.77 -18.69
N LEU A 561 17.38 -11.48 -18.11
CA LEU A 561 16.18 -11.13 -18.86
C LEU A 561 16.32 -9.83 -19.65
N LEU A 562 17.19 -8.92 -19.21
CA LEU A 562 17.47 -7.64 -19.89
C LEU A 562 18.52 -7.77 -21.02
N SER A 563 19.11 -8.95 -21.18
CA SER A 563 19.98 -9.26 -22.32
C SER A 563 19.21 -9.26 -23.64
N PHE A 564 17.89 -9.49 -23.60
CA PHE A 564 17.03 -9.47 -24.80
C PHE A 564 16.58 -8.05 -25.11
N LYS A 565 17.12 -7.49 -26.21
CA LYS A 565 16.86 -6.13 -26.67
C LYS A 565 16.49 -6.14 -28.15
N ARG A 566 15.65 -5.17 -28.56
CA ARG A 566 15.36 -4.93 -29.98
C ARG A 566 16.48 -4.15 -30.66
N GLY A 567 16.55 -4.25 -31.97
CA GLY A 567 17.44 -3.42 -32.82
C GLY A 567 18.93 -3.69 -32.61
N VAL A 568 19.76 -2.78 -33.12
CA VAL A 568 21.21 -2.86 -32.99
C VAL A 568 21.63 -2.37 -31.63
N ASN A 569 22.42 -3.17 -30.91
CA ASN A 569 22.90 -2.90 -29.56
C ASN A 569 24.41 -3.01 -29.52
N ASP A 570 25.09 -2.12 -30.21
CA ASP A 570 26.56 -2.10 -30.33
C ASP A 570 27.20 -0.91 -29.60
N LYS A 571 26.40 0.05 -29.09
CA LYS A 571 26.88 1.27 -28.46
C LYS A 571 27.11 1.05 -26.97
N TYR A 572 28.33 0.82 -26.56
CA TYR A 572 28.74 0.58 -25.19
C TYR A 572 29.87 1.50 -24.75
N MET A 573 30.04 1.64 -23.46
CA MET A 573 31.17 2.31 -22.82
C MET A 573 31.69 1.47 -21.65
N TYR A 574 33.01 1.38 -21.53
CA TYR A 574 33.66 0.97 -20.31
C TYR A 574 33.77 2.18 -19.38
N ASN A 575 33.43 2.01 -18.14
CA ASN A 575 33.38 3.08 -17.15
C ASN A 575 34.19 2.70 -15.93
N ASP A 576 35.17 3.57 -15.55
CA ASP A 576 35.78 3.52 -14.23
C ASP A 576 35.25 4.70 -13.43
N ILE A 577 34.60 4.44 -12.32
CA ILE A 577 33.92 5.47 -11.53
C ILE A 577 34.33 5.36 -10.08
N TYR A 578 34.97 6.40 -9.57
CA TYR A 578 35.21 6.61 -8.15
C TYR A 578 34.16 7.57 -7.62
N ARG A 579 33.48 7.23 -6.52
CA ARG A 579 32.51 8.10 -5.87
C ARG A 579 32.79 8.22 -4.39
N LEU A 580 32.62 9.43 -3.89
CA LEU A 580 32.49 9.71 -2.47
C LEU A 580 31.16 10.44 -2.27
N GLU A 581 30.31 9.91 -1.39
CA GLU A 581 28.93 10.37 -1.23
C GLU A 581 28.65 10.64 0.25
N TYR A 582 27.92 11.72 0.52
CA TYR A 582 27.34 12.00 1.82
C TYR A 582 25.83 12.21 1.66
N VAL A 583 25.05 11.40 2.38
CA VAL A 583 23.58 11.47 2.37
C VAL A 583 23.09 11.87 3.75
N TYR A 584 22.28 12.90 3.78
CA TYR A 584 21.60 13.34 4.98
C TYR A 584 20.10 13.53 4.70
N GLU A 585 19.27 12.87 5.50
CA GLU A 585 17.81 12.92 5.42
C GLU A 585 17.25 13.51 6.70
N PHE A 586 16.37 14.49 6.56
CA PHE A 586 15.69 15.17 7.65
C PHE A 586 14.39 14.48 8.03
N SER A 587 13.86 14.77 9.20
CA SER A 587 12.57 14.23 9.69
C SER A 587 11.34 14.79 8.95
N ASP A 588 11.47 15.85 8.20
CA ASP A 588 10.44 16.47 7.34
C ASP A 588 10.44 15.93 5.90
N HIS A 589 11.14 14.80 5.67
CA HIS A 589 11.28 14.14 4.38
C HIS A 589 12.03 14.94 3.30
N MET A 590 12.79 15.94 3.71
CA MET A 590 13.84 16.51 2.87
C MET A 590 15.11 15.66 2.94
N SER A 591 15.88 15.65 1.86
CA SER A 591 17.22 15.03 1.86
C SER A 591 18.19 15.81 0.98
N PHE A 592 19.46 15.77 1.40
CA PHE A 592 20.58 16.21 0.60
C PHE A 592 21.52 15.04 0.32
N HIS A 593 21.96 14.95 -0.93
CA HIS A 593 22.99 14.02 -1.36
C HIS A 593 24.12 14.80 -2.00
N LEU A 594 25.22 14.91 -1.27
CA LEU A 594 26.47 15.49 -1.77
C LEU A 594 27.32 14.37 -2.35
N GLN A 595 27.88 14.55 -3.52
CA GLN A 595 28.77 13.59 -4.14
C GLN A 595 29.99 14.25 -4.78
N TYR A 596 31.09 13.55 -4.71
CA TYR A 596 32.22 13.73 -5.63
C TYR A 596 32.31 12.49 -6.52
N LYS A 597 32.43 12.68 -7.84
CA LYS A 597 32.54 11.62 -8.83
C LYS A 597 33.72 11.88 -9.76
N ASN A 598 34.66 10.95 -9.81
CA ASN A 598 35.64 10.91 -10.88
C ASN A 598 35.26 9.78 -11.83
N TRP A 599 35.05 10.11 -13.09
CA TRP A 599 34.48 9.18 -14.06
C TRP A 599 35.31 9.17 -15.33
N LYS A 600 35.96 8.04 -15.59
CA LYS A 600 36.67 7.74 -16.83
C LYS A 600 35.79 6.90 -17.72
N GLN A 601 35.58 7.31 -18.94
CA GLN A 601 34.76 6.66 -19.96
C GLN A 601 35.65 6.26 -21.12
N GLU A 602 35.52 5.03 -21.60
CA GLU A 602 36.19 4.47 -22.80
C GLU A 602 35.12 3.97 -23.75
N ALA A 603 35.19 4.37 -25.01
CA ALA A 603 34.26 3.89 -26.04
C ALA A 603 34.43 2.39 -26.27
N ALA A 604 33.31 1.67 -26.49
CA ALA A 604 33.30 0.24 -26.69
C ALA A 604 32.23 -0.20 -27.69
N GLY A 605 32.40 -1.37 -28.28
CA GLY A 605 31.54 -1.87 -29.34
C GLY A 605 31.61 -1.01 -30.61
N GLY A 606 30.47 -0.49 -31.04
CA GLY A 606 30.37 0.41 -32.21
C GLY A 606 30.62 1.90 -31.94
N LEU A 607 30.91 2.27 -30.66
CA LEU A 607 31.22 3.66 -30.31
C LEU A 607 32.70 3.99 -30.53
N ASN A 608 32.98 5.23 -30.98
CA ASN A 608 34.30 5.80 -31.11
C ASN A 608 34.26 7.30 -30.76
N PHE A 609 35.25 7.77 -30.03
CA PHE A 609 35.43 9.20 -29.73
C PHE A 609 36.38 9.81 -30.75
N ILE A 610 35.81 10.35 -31.84
CA ILE A 610 36.57 10.92 -32.96
C ILE A 610 36.25 12.41 -33.04
N HIS A 611 37.25 13.27 -33.06
CA HIS A 611 37.10 14.72 -33.24
C HIS A 611 36.42 15.06 -34.60
N ALA A 612 35.70 16.15 -34.65
CA ALA A 612 34.91 16.55 -35.77
C ALA A 612 35.77 16.98 -37.00
N ASP A 613 37.04 17.35 -36.78
CA ASP A 613 38.01 17.71 -37.86
C ASP A 613 38.41 16.54 -38.76
N GLY A 614 38.02 15.32 -38.39
CA GLY A 614 38.16 14.17 -39.27
C GLY A 614 39.59 13.62 -39.42
N LEU A 615 40.57 14.14 -38.72
CA LEU A 615 41.88 13.54 -38.67
C LEU A 615 41.83 12.24 -37.90
N LEU A 616 41.73 11.12 -38.63
CA LEU A 616 41.62 9.74 -38.09
C LEU A 616 42.74 9.31 -37.12
N ARG A 617 43.76 10.16 -36.95
CA ARG A 617 44.90 9.90 -36.06
C ARG A 617 44.66 10.31 -34.58
N ASP A 618 43.64 11.13 -34.30
CA ASP A 618 43.34 11.62 -32.96
C ASP A 618 42.06 11.00 -32.38
N THR A 619 42.00 9.65 -32.44
CA THR A 619 40.97 8.94 -31.68
C THR A 619 41.30 8.97 -30.19
N LEU A 620 40.58 9.80 -29.42
CA LEU A 620 40.69 9.73 -27.97
C LEU A 620 40.06 8.45 -27.49
N GLN A 621 40.86 7.64 -26.80
CA GLN A 621 40.35 6.40 -26.26
C GLN A 621 39.45 6.62 -25.03
N THR A 622 39.70 7.70 -24.28
CA THR A 622 39.04 7.92 -22.99
C THR A 622 38.70 9.38 -22.72
N ILE A 623 37.61 9.59 -22.03
CA ILE A 623 37.17 10.87 -21.44
C ILE A 623 37.18 10.75 -19.93
N THR A 624 37.73 11.70 -19.23
CA THR A 624 37.70 11.77 -17.78
C THR A 624 37.01 13.05 -17.30
N THR A 625 36.08 12.89 -16.38
CA THR A 625 35.42 14.00 -15.69
C THR A 625 35.64 13.91 -14.19
N SER A 626 35.78 15.05 -13.57
CA SER A 626 35.85 15.20 -12.12
C SER A 626 34.72 16.14 -11.69
N GLU A 627 33.73 15.64 -10.98
CA GLU A 627 32.44 16.28 -10.81
C GLU A 627 32.04 16.34 -9.33
N PHE A 628 31.62 17.48 -8.86
CA PHE A 628 30.92 17.66 -7.60
C PHE A 628 29.43 17.77 -7.88
N GLY A 629 28.63 17.07 -7.12
CA GLY A 629 27.17 17.01 -7.25
C GLY A 629 26.46 17.30 -5.94
N LEU A 630 25.34 17.99 -6.04
CA LEU A 630 24.37 18.21 -4.96
C LEU A 630 22.99 17.82 -5.48
N GLU A 631 22.35 16.89 -4.82
CA GLU A 631 20.93 16.60 -5.03
C GLU A 631 20.13 17.03 -3.80
N TRP A 632 19.09 17.80 -4.03
CA TRP A 632 18.05 18.09 -3.07
C TRP A 632 16.79 17.36 -3.47
N ARG A 633 16.17 16.66 -2.52
CA ARG A 633 14.91 15.96 -2.72
C ARG A 633 13.97 16.27 -1.57
N TRP A 634 12.72 16.57 -1.89
CA TRP A 634 11.65 16.76 -0.92
C TRP A 634 10.43 15.93 -1.29
N ALA A 635 10.02 15.06 -0.40
CA ALA A 635 8.92 14.12 -0.58
C ALA A 635 7.99 14.14 0.65
N PRO A 636 7.10 15.15 0.75
CA PRO A 636 6.26 15.34 1.92
C PRO A 636 5.47 14.08 2.27
N HIS A 637 5.43 13.75 3.57
CA HIS A 637 4.71 12.59 4.11
C HIS A 637 5.08 11.23 3.48
N GLU A 638 6.26 11.12 2.88
CA GLU A 638 6.71 9.86 2.28
C GLU A 638 6.91 8.80 3.35
N GLN A 639 6.29 7.64 3.15
CA GLN A 639 6.46 6.47 3.97
C GLN A 639 7.25 5.40 3.23
N PHE A 640 7.95 4.56 3.97
CA PHE A 640 8.78 3.53 3.38
C PHE A 640 8.40 2.15 3.90
N PHE A 641 8.27 1.22 2.97
CA PHE A 641 8.34 -0.18 3.27
C PHE A 641 9.81 -0.57 3.46
N GLN A 642 10.19 -0.79 4.72
CA GLN A 642 11.55 -1.09 5.10
C GLN A 642 11.80 -2.58 4.97
N ARG A 643 12.63 -2.98 4.00
CA ARG A 643 13.16 -4.34 3.95
C ARG A 643 14.50 -4.42 4.67
N LYS A 644 15.03 -5.64 4.81
CA LYS A 644 16.29 -5.88 5.54
C LYS A 644 17.46 -5.04 5.01
N LEU A 645 17.60 -4.93 3.69
CA LEU A 645 18.73 -4.29 3.03
C LEU A 645 18.32 -3.30 1.92
N TYR A 646 17.09 -2.86 1.89
CA TYR A 646 16.61 -1.75 1.08
C TYR A 646 15.27 -1.24 1.61
N ARG A 647 14.88 -0.07 1.19
CA ARG A 647 13.56 0.51 1.46
C ARG A 647 12.87 0.83 0.16
N THR A 648 11.57 0.66 0.13
CA THR A 648 10.73 1.00 -1.02
C THR A 648 9.75 2.07 -0.60
N PRO A 649 9.68 3.22 -1.30
CA PRO A 649 8.69 4.24 -0.97
C PRO A 649 7.28 3.70 -1.24
N ILE A 650 6.37 4.06 -0.36
CA ILE A 650 4.95 3.80 -0.50
C ILE A 650 4.36 4.96 -1.30
N PRO A 651 3.63 4.70 -2.41
CA PRO A 651 3.01 5.77 -3.18
C PRO A 651 2.09 6.64 -2.31
N ASN A 652 2.22 7.94 -2.42
CA ASN A 652 1.37 8.90 -1.73
C ASN A 652 0.78 9.94 -2.69
N ALA A 653 -0.12 10.78 -2.17
CA ALA A 653 -0.79 11.81 -2.97
C ALA A 653 0.02 13.12 -3.11
N TYR A 654 1.13 13.27 -2.40
CA TYR A 654 1.93 14.49 -2.41
C TYR A 654 2.93 14.50 -3.57
N PRO A 655 3.29 15.69 -4.12
CA PRO A 655 4.33 15.78 -5.13
C PRO A 655 5.70 15.50 -4.52
N ILE A 656 6.59 14.90 -5.34
CA ILE A 656 7.99 14.71 -5.00
C ILE A 656 8.82 15.60 -5.90
N PHE A 657 9.61 16.46 -5.29
CA PHE A 657 10.53 17.36 -5.98
C PHE A 657 11.96 16.84 -5.88
N THR A 658 12.68 16.89 -6.99
CA THR A 658 14.11 16.57 -7.01
C THR A 658 14.84 17.61 -7.86
N VAL A 659 15.88 18.19 -7.31
CA VAL A 659 16.79 19.09 -8.04
C VAL A 659 18.21 18.57 -7.89
N ARG A 660 18.93 18.49 -8.99
CA ARG A 660 20.32 18.01 -9.04
C ARG A 660 21.19 19.06 -9.70
N LEU A 661 22.24 19.46 -9.02
CA LEU A 661 23.26 20.38 -9.48
C LEU A 661 24.58 19.64 -9.58
N ASN A 662 25.27 19.72 -10.70
CA ASN A 662 26.62 19.19 -10.83
C ASN A 662 27.57 20.24 -11.40
N ALA A 663 28.84 20.17 -11.01
CA ALA A 663 29.92 20.99 -11.51
C ALA A 663 31.12 20.10 -11.86
N GLY A 664 31.43 20.00 -13.15
CA GLY A 664 32.65 19.37 -13.65
C GLY A 664 33.80 20.37 -13.60
N ILE A 665 34.95 19.94 -13.11
CA ILE A 665 36.15 20.80 -12.92
C ILE A 665 37.28 20.22 -13.73
N LYS A 666 37.78 21.05 -14.67
CA LYS A 666 38.96 20.74 -15.47
C LYS A 666 40.23 20.74 -14.60
N ASP A 667 41.17 19.91 -14.96
CA ASP A 667 42.51 19.76 -14.34
C ASP A 667 42.47 19.23 -12.89
N PHE A 668 41.29 19.00 -12.31
CA PHE A 668 41.17 18.39 -10.99
C PHE A 668 41.07 16.87 -11.12
N LEU A 669 42.02 16.14 -10.55
CA LEU A 669 42.11 14.66 -10.62
C LEU A 669 41.89 14.08 -12.04
N GLY A 670 42.48 14.74 -13.07
CA GLY A 670 42.40 14.32 -14.45
C GLY A 670 41.13 14.73 -15.20
N GLY A 671 40.28 15.54 -14.59
CA GLY A 671 39.09 16.10 -15.26
C GLY A 671 39.48 16.93 -16.49
N GLN A 672 38.80 16.72 -17.61
CA GLN A 672 39.11 17.37 -18.89
C GLN A 672 38.18 18.53 -19.24
N TYR A 673 37.04 18.67 -18.56
CA TYR A 673 36.00 19.60 -18.92
C TYR A 673 35.51 20.44 -17.73
N ASN A 674 35.26 21.73 -18.00
CA ASN A 674 34.53 22.62 -17.09
C ASN A 674 33.09 22.76 -17.59
N TYR A 675 32.13 22.38 -16.74
CA TYR A 675 30.72 22.53 -17.02
C TYR A 675 29.89 22.55 -15.73
N GLN A 676 28.70 23.11 -15.80
CA GLN A 676 27.71 22.99 -14.75
C GLN A 676 26.43 22.39 -15.33
N SER A 677 25.71 21.64 -14.54
CA SER A 677 24.39 21.16 -14.95
C SER A 677 23.36 21.32 -13.83
N VAL A 678 22.17 21.69 -14.24
CA VAL A 678 20.99 21.79 -13.38
C VAL A 678 19.93 20.86 -13.96
N LYS A 679 19.43 19.92 -13.16
CA LYS A 679 18.34 19.01 -13.56
C LYS A 679 17.29 19.00 -12.47
N GLY A 680 16.02 19.06 -12.87
CA GLY A 680 14.91 18.99 -11.94
C GLY A 680 13.83 18.05 -12.43
N ASN A 681 13.12 17.41 -11.52
CA ASN A 681 11.90 16.70 -11.83
C ASN A 681 10.87 16.82 -10.70
N ILE A 682 9.61 16.71 -11.10
CA ILE A 682 8.45 16.66 -10.22
C ILE A 682 7.68 15.38 -10.57
N TYR A 683 7.51 14.53 -9.60
CA TYR A 683 6.61 13.38 -9.70
C TYR A 683 5.33 13.66 -8.93
N LYS A 684 4.17 13.36 -9.51
CA LYS A 684 2.87 13.49 -8.86
C LYS A 684 1.95 12.35 -9.27
N ARG A 685 1.36 11.66 -8.28
CA ARG A 685 0.23 10.76 -8.50
C ARG A 685 -1.07 11.50 -8.31
N LEU A 686 -1.94 11.46 -9.29
CA LEU A 686 -3.30 12.02 -9.24
C LEU A 686 -4.28 10.86 -9.11
N TYR A 687 -5.09 10.91 -8.06
CA TYR A 687 -6.20 9.98 -7.87
C TYR A 687 -7.47 10.60 -8.44
N LEU A 688 -8.07 9.94 -9.42
CA LEU A 688 -9.22 10.42 -10.18
C LEU A 688 -10.51 9.69 -9.79
N SER A 689 -10.56 9.15 -8.57
CA SER A 689 -11.70 8.38 -8.06
C SER A 689 -12.04 7.21 -8.99
N GLN A 690 -13.28 7.09 -9.45
CA GLN A 690 -13.73 6.01 -10.34
C GLN A 690 -13.10 6.06 -11.75
N LEU A 691 -12.42 7.13 -12.10
CA LEU A 691 -11.67 7.24 -13.36
C LEU A 691 -10.24 6.67 -13.23
N GLY A 692 -9.85 6.20 -12.03
CA GLY A 692 -8.55 5.59 -11.82
C GLY A 692 -7.49 6.55 -11.28
N LEU A 693 -6.23 6.39 -11.70
CA LEU A 693 -5.11 7.23 -11.30
C LEU A 693 -4.19 7.55 -12.48
N ALA A 694 -3.46 8.66 -12.36
CA ALA A 694 -2.41 9.04 -13.30
C ALA A 694 -1.10 9.35 -12.56
N ASP A 695 -0.02 8.70 -12.97
CA ASP A 695 1.35 9.05 -12.58
C ASP A 695 1.94 10.03 -13.58
N ILE A 696 2.33 11.21 -13.11
CA ILE A 696 2.85 12.29 -13.93
C ILE A 696 4.27 12.61 -13.48
N ILE A 697 5.21 12.64 -14.44
CA ILE A 697 6.57 13.09 -14.23
C ILE A 697 6.84 14.23 -15.20
N VAL A 698 7.19 15.39 -14.66
CA VAL A 698 7.68 16.53 -15.44
C VAL A 698 9.13 16.74 -15.07
N GLY A 699 10.00 16.76 -16.05
CA GLY A 699 11.43 16.95 -15.85
C GLY A 699 12.03 17.96 -16.81
N GLY A 700 13.20 18.48 -16.45
CA GLY A 700 13.96 19.38 -17.31
C GLY A 700 15.42 19.45 -16.87
N GLY A 701 16.27 19.89 -17.77
CA GLY A 701 17.68 20.05 -17.50
C GLY A 701 18.33 21.07 -18.40
N TYR A 702 19.44 21.61 -17.92
CA TYR A 702 20.31 22.53 -18.63
C TYR A 702 21.79 22.29 -18.28
N ILE A 703 22.65 22.21 -19.29
CA ILE A 703 24.11 22.08 -19.14
C ILE A 703 24.76 23.36 -19.63
N PHE A 704 25.47 24.01 -18.75
CA PHE A 704 26.30 25.18 -19.07
C PHE A 704 27.71 24.73 -19.44
N GLY A 705 28.35 25.46 -20.33
CA GLY A 705 29.70 25.20 -20.80
C GLY A 705 29.75 24.31 -22.04
N LYS A 706 30.95 24.17 -22.59
CA LYS A 706 31.24 23.40 -23.79
C LYS A 706 31.64 21.99 -23.42
N VAL A 707 30.85 21.01 -23.90
CA VAL A 707 31.07 19.57 -23.62
C VAL A 707 30.81 18.70 -24.83
N PRO A 708 31.56 17.59 -25.02
CA PRO A 708 31.30 16.63 -26.08
C PRO A 708 30.04 15.80 -25.79
N TYR A 709 29.50 15.16 -26.84
CA TYR A 709 28.22 14.43 -26.75
C TYR A 709 28.10 13.39 -25.62
N PRO A 710 29.16 12.71 -25.17
CA PRO A 710 29.01 11.77 -24.05
C PRO A 710 28.72 12.42 -22.70
N LEU A 711 28.93 13.75 -22.61
CA LEU A 711 28.65 14.56 -21.42
C LEU A 711 27.34 15.37 -21.53
N LEU A 712 26.70 15.38 -22.71
CA LEU A 712 25.35 15.90 -22.89
C LEU A 712 24.31 15.01 -22.16
N ASP A 713 23.13 15.54 -22.00
CA ASP A 713 21.98 14.72 -21.57
C ASP A 713 21.61 13.75 -22.67
N ILE A 714 21.85 12.47 -22.43
CA ILE A 714 21.45 11.39 -23.31
C ILE A 714 20.05 10.97 -22.95
N ALA A 715 19.13 11.06 -23.90
CA ALA A 715 17.73 10.70 -23.69
C ALA A 715 17.61 9.23 -23.25
N LYS A 716 16.79 8.98 -22.24
CA LYS A 716 16.60 7.65 -21.64
C LYS A 716 15.82 6.74 -22.58
N ALA A 717 16.51 5.88 -23.29
CA ALA A 717 15.91 4.91 -24.21
C ALA A 717 15.74 3.53 -23.56
N ASN A 718 14.69 2.83 -23.97
CA ASN A 718 14.43 1.46 -23.55
C ASN A 718 14.26 0.55 -24.77
N GLN A 719 15.28 -0.20 -25.12
CA GLN A 719 15.22 -1.20 -26.18
C GLN A 719 14.85 -2.59 -25.69
N THR A 720 14.65 -2.79 -24.37
CA THR A 720 14.13 -4.06 -23.83
C THR A 720 12.62 -4.17 -24.09
N TYR A 721 12.07 -5.37 -23.96
CA TYR A 721 10.63 -5.59 -24.09
C TYR A 721 9.85 -5.25 -22.80
N ALA A 722 10.56 -4.93 -21.72
CA ALA A 722 9.95 -4.52 -20.46
C ALA A 722 9.46 -3.06 -20.53
N TYR A 723 8.25 -2.80 -20.04
CA TYR A 723 7.73 -1.43 -19.91
C TYR A 723 8.47 -0.66 -18.80
N GLN A 724 8.83 0.58 -19.07
CA GLN A 724 9.47 1.49 -18.12
C GLN A 724 8.85 2.90 -18.23
N LEU A 725 8.46 3.49 -17.09
CA LEU A 725 7.77 4.78 -17.07
C LEU A 725 8.67 5.94 -17.52
N GLN A 726 9.91 6.00 -17.05
CA GLN A 726 10.80 7.13 -17.30
C GLN A 726 11.65 7.01 -18.57
N ALA A 727 11.59 5.89 -19.28
CA ALA A 727 12.34 5.66 -20.51
C ALA A 727 11.41 5.58 -21.74
N TYR A 728 11.92 6.04 -22.87
CA TYR A 728 11.19 6.02 -24.16
C TYR A 728 11.30 4.64 -24.80
N SER A 729 10.16 4.04 -25.10
CA SER A 729 10.07 2.63 -25.49
C SER A 729 10.50 2.35 -26.92
N LEU A 730 10.35 3.31 -27.83
CA LEU A 730 10.67 3.16 -29.25
C LEU A 730 11.90 3.97 -29.68
N MET A 731 12.48 4.75 -28.76
CA MET A 731 13.75 5.44 -28.97
C MET A 731 14.91 4.44 -29.01
N ASN A 732 15.88 4.66 -29.86
CA ASN A 732 17.10 3.88 -29.88
C ASN A 732 18.12 4.40 -28.87
N PHE A 733 19.04 3.55 -28.43
CA PHE A 733 20.10 3.98 -27.51
C PHE A 733 20.98 5.05 -28.18
N LEU A 734 21.24 6.11 -27.43
CA LEU A 734 22.01 7.26 -27.91
C LEU A 734 21.45 7.90 -29.19
N GLU A 735 20.11 7.88 -29.36
CA GLU A 735 19.47 8.51 -30.53
C GLU A 735 19.40 10.04 -30.35
N PHE A 736 19.10 10.52 -29.17
CA PHE A 736 19.01 11.95 -28.89
C PHE A 736 19.93 12.38 -27.75
N VAL A 737 20.56 13.52 -27.96
CA VAL A 737 21.38 14.23 -26.99
C VAL A 737 20.93 15.69 -26.90
N SER A 738 21.04 16.28 -25.70
CA SER A 738 20.60 17.65 -25.45
C SER A 738 21.47 18.31 -24.39
N ASP A 739 21.72 19.61 -24.49
CA ASP A 739 22.25 20.41 -23.39
C ASP A 739 21.14 21.18 -22.64
N ARG A 740 19.92 21.13 -23.15
CA ARG A 740 18.70 21.67 -22.54
C ARG A 740 17.49 20.84 -22.96
N TYR A 741 16.65 20.49 -22.03
CA TYR A 741 15.45 19.70 -22.34
C TYR A 741 14.34 19.92 -21.33
N VAL A 742 13.11 19.59 -21.74
CA VAL A 742 11.92 19.39 -20.93
C VAL A 742 11.29 18.08 -21.31
N SER A 743 10.80 17.32 -20.33
CA SER A 743 10.13 16.05 -20.53
C SER A 743 8.83 15.96 -19.74
N VAL A 744 7.85 15.28 -20.32
CA VAL A 744 6.58 14.97 -19.66
C VAL A 744 6.25 13.50 -19.90
N ASN A 745 6.06 12.74 -18.83
CA ASN A 745 5.64 11.35 -18.89
C ASN A 745 4.37 11.19 -18.09
N VAL A 746 3.34 10.61 -18.68
CA VAL A 746 2.06 10.33 -18.06
C VAL A 746 1.74 8.85 -18.21
N ASP A 747 1.42 8.17 -17.12
CA ASP A 747 0.94 6.78 -17.12
C ASP A 747 -0.44 6.75 -16.46
N TYR A 748 -1.49 6.50 -17.24
CA TYR A 748 -2.87 6.58 -16.80
C TYR A 748 -3.49 5.18 -16.69
N HIS A 749 -3.93 4.81 -15.50
CA HIS A 749 -4.57 3.55 -15.16
C HIS A 749 -6.06 3.80 -14.90
N MET A 750 -6.95 3.25 -15.73
CA MET A 750 -8.40 3.52 -15.69
C MET A 750 -9.21 2.49 -14.88
N TYR A 751 -8.57 1.49 -14.26
CA TYR A 751 -9.20 0.47 -13.41
C TYR A 751 -10.39 -0.29 -14.04
N GLY A 752 -10.42 -0.40 -15.36
CA GLY A 752 -11.51 -1.06 -16.08
C GLY A 752 -12.73 -0.17 -16.30
N PHE A 753 -12.60 1.15 -16.17
CA PHE A 753 -13.70 2.09 -16.31
C PHE A 753 -14.50 1.93 -17.62
N ILE A 754 -13.84 1.56 -18.70
CA ILE A 754 -14.47 1.28 -20.01
C ILE A 754 -14.74 -0.22 -20.14
N LEU A 755 -13.72 -1.08 -19.92
CA LEU A 755 -13.80 -2.52 -20.20
C LEU A 755 -14.80 -3.25 -19.30
N ASN A 756 -14.99 -2.79 -18.04
CA ASN A 756 -16.00 -3.33 -17.13
C ASN A 756 -17.45 -3.10 -17.61
N LYS A 757 -17.68 -2.18 -18.54
CA LYS A 757 -19.01 -1.90 -19.09
C LYS A 757 -19.35 -2.81 -20.28
N ILE A 758 -18.35 -3.48 -20.86
CA ILE A 758 -18.53 -4.37 -22.01
C ILE A 758 -18.80 -5.79 -21.52
N PRO A 759 -19.97 -6.38 -21.82
CA PRO A 759 -20.44 -7.64 -21.18
C PRO A 759 -19.49 -8.83 -21.28
N LEU A 760 -18.78 -9.00 -22.39
CA LEU A 760 -17.82 -10.10 -22.55
C LEU A 760 -16.50 -9.81 -21.85
N LEU A 761 -15.97 -8.56 -21.99
CA LEU A 761 -14.66 -8.18 -21.48
C LEU A 761 -14.63 -8.06 -19.96
N ARG A 762 -15.74 -7.64 -19.32
CA ARG A 762 -15.84 -7.54 -17.86
C ARG A 762 -15.55 -8.86 -17.13
N LYS A 763 -15.85 -10.01 -17.77
CA LYS A 763 -15.56 -11.33 -17.18
C LYS A 763 -14.07 -11.63 -17.09
N LEU A 764 -13.26 -10.99 -17.95
CA LEU A 764 -11.81 -11.13 -17.97
C LEU A 764 -11.13 -10.22 -16.95
N LYS A 765 -11.89 -9.32 -16.29
CA LYS A 765 -11.39 -8.33 -15.32
C LYS A 765 -10.19 -7.52 -15.82
N LEU A 766 -10.12 -7.29 -17.13
CA LEU A 766 -9.09 -6.48 -17.76
C LEU A 766 -9.24 -5.01 -17.37
N ARG A 767 -8.11 -4.30 -17.32
CA ARG A 767 -8.05 -2.86 -17.04
C ARG A 767 -7.31 -2.17 -18.16
N GLU A 768 -7.87 -1.08 -18.65
CA GLU A 768 -7.21 -0.26 -19.66
C GLU A 768 -6.18 0.67 -19.05
N VAL A 769 -5.11 0.88 -19.80
CA VAL A 769 -4.03 1.82 -19.49
C VAL A 769 -3.70 2.64 -20.74
N ALA A 770 -3.28 3.87 -20.53
CA ALA A 770 -2.79 4.73 -21.60
C ALA A 770 -1.55 5.50 -21.13
N THR A 771 -0.56 5.69 -22.01
CA THR A 771 0.61 6.49 -21.69
C THR A 771 0.84 7.57 -22.71
N PHE A 772 1.40 8.67 -22.26
CA PHE A 772 1.92 9.73 -23.10
C PHE A 772 3.33 10.10 -22.63
N LYS A 773 4.29 10.16 -23.56
CA LYS A 773 5.65 10.57 -23.24
C LYS A 773 6.14 11.57 -24.27
N MET A 774 6.72 12.65 -23.77
CA MET A 774 7.24 13.73 -24.58
C MET A 774 8.63 14.16 -24.10
N LEU A 775 9.52 14.44 -25.01
CA LEU A 775 10.82 15.05 -24.78
C LEU A 775 11.03 16.14 -25.82
N TYR A 776 11.33 17.33 -25.36
CA TYR A 776 11.72 18.45 -26.21
C TYR A 776 13.00 19.08 -25.70
N GLY A 777 13.89 19.47 -26.60
CA GLY A 777 15.17 20.02 -26.20
C GLY A 777 16.03 20.40 -27.40
N GLY A 778 17.32 20.55 -27.16
CA GLY A 778 18.24 20.90 -28.23
C GLY A 778 19.68 20.95 -27.77
N VAL A 779 20.57 21.17 -28.72
CA VAL A 779 22.01 21.34 -28.50
C VAL A 779 22.40 22.73 -28.98
N ARG A 780 22.94 23.56 -28.07
CA ARG A 780 23.43 24.90 -28.39
C ARG A 780 24.59 24.85 -29.40
N SER A 781 24.79 25.93 -30.14
CA SER A 781 25.82 26.01 -31.19
C SER A 781 27.22 25.64 -30.70
N GLU A 782 27.56 26.02 -29.47
CA GLU A 782 28.86 25.73 -28.82
C GLU A 782 29.12 24.26 -28.50
N ASN A 783 28.05 23.42 -28.45
CA ASN A 783 28.12 21.98 -28.19
C ASN A 783 27.88 21.14 -29.46
N ARG A 784 27.83 21.80 -30.62
CA ARG A 784 27.65 21.11 -31.91
C ARG A 784 28.99 20.83 -32.56
N PRO A 785 29.28 19.59 -32.93
CA PRO A 785 30.51 19.21 -33.64
C PRO A 785 30.72 19.96 -34.97
N GLU A 786 29.63 20.36 -35.64
CA GLU A 786 29.67 21.09 -36.92
C GLU A 786 30.26 22.51 -36.75
N ASN A 787 30.11 23.08 -35.54
CA ASN A 787 30.56 24.43 -35.23
C ASN A 787 31.93 24.49 -34.52
N ASP A 788 32.35 23.37 -33.92
CA ASP A 788 33.62 23.29 -33.19
C ASP A 788 34.31 21.93 -33.42
N PRO A 789 35.38 21.92 -34.19
CA PRO A 789 36.17 20.74 -34.51
C PRO A 789 36.79 20.02 -33.32
N SER A 790 36.95 20.72 -32.18
CA SER A 790 37.49 20.12 -30.94
C SER A 790 36.49 19.20 -30.24
N LEU A 791 35.22 19.21 -30.62
CA LEU A 791 34.19 18.30 -30.12
C LEU A 791 34.21 16.99 -30.89
N PHE A 792 33.64 15.94 -30.28
CA PHE A 792 33.47 14.68 -30.99
C PHE A 792 32.28 14.72 -31.92
N ARG A 793 32.49 14.24 -33.15
CA ARG A 793 31.37 14.02 -34.09
C ARG A 793 30.34 13.07 -33.47
N PHE A 794 29.08 13.30 -33.82
CA PHE A 794 28.02 12.41 -33.42
C PHE A 794 28.23 10.99 -34.02
N PRO A 795 27.88 9.93 -33.27
CA PRO A 795 28.02 8.56 -33.74
C PRO A 795 27.31 8.29 -35.06
N VAL A 796 27.99 7.52 -35.92
CA VAL A 796 27.45 7.05 -37.20
C VAL A 796 27.34 5.52 -37.20
N ASN A 797 26.47 4.98 -38.04
CA ASN A 797 26.40 3.55 -38.28
C ASN A 797 27.49 3.08 -39.29
N ALA A 798 27.55 1.79 -39.54
CA ALA A 798 28.50 1.20 -40.48
C ALA A 798 28.37 1.77 -41.94
N ASN A 799 27.23 2.32 -42.31
CA ASN A 799 26.98 2.97 -43.60
C ASN A 799 27.31 4.47 -43.60
N GLY A 800 27.92 5.01 -42.52
CA GLY A 800 28.25 6.42 -42.39
C GLY A 800 27.06 7.35 -42.06
N GLN A 801 25.87 6.82 -41.80
CA GLN A 801 24.71 7.61 -41.46
C GLN A 801 24.73 7.98 -39.98
N THR A 802 24.46 9.24 -39.66
CA THR A 802 24.34 9.74 -38.29
C THR A 802 23.23 8.98 -37.56
N THR A 803 23.50 8.56 -36.30
CA THR A 803 22.55 7.83 -35.47
C THR A 803 22.26 8.55 -34.14
N THR A 804 22.85 9.72 -33.92
CA THR A 804 22.65 10.56 -32.73
C THR A 804 22.28 11.97 -33.21
N PHE A 805 21.21 12.53 -32.67
CA PHE A 805 20.58 13.75 -33.18
C PHE A 805 20.25 14.72 -32.05
N SER A 806 19.97 15.97 -32.40
CA SER A 806 19.36 16.99 -31.54
C SER A 806 17.85 17.05 -31.77
N LEU A 807 17.08 17.42 -30.74
CA LEU A 807 15.60 17.48 -30.77
C LEU A 807 15.01 18.79 -31.31
N GLU A 808 15.73 19.59 -32.09
CA GLU A 808 15.35 20.96 -32.36
C GLU A 808 14.17 21.18 -33.30
N LYS A 809 13.83 20.17 -34.11
CA LYS A 809 12.75 20.31 -35.09
C LYS A 809 11.37 20.27 -34.44
N GLU A 810 11.15 19.29 -33.60
CA GLU A 810 9.88 19.00 -32.97
C GLU A 810 10.11 18.19 -31.68
N PRO A 811 9.14 18.09 -30.78
CA PRO A 811 9.27 17.18 -29.64
C PRO A 811 9.24 15.72 -30.07
N TYR A 812 10.09 14.91 -29.46
CA TYR A 812 9.93 13.46 -29.54
C TYR A 812 8.71 13.04 -28.73
N MET A 813 7.81 12.25 -29.32
CA MET A 813 6.58 11.83 -28.67
C MET A 813 6.30 10.34 -28.90
N GLU A 814 5.83 9.69 -27.83
CA GLU A 814 5.26 8.33 -27.85
C GLU A 814 3.93 8.32 -27.12
N VAL A 815 2.99 7.56 -27.67
CA VAL A 815 1.73 7.22 -27.00
C VAL A 815 1.62 5.71 -26.89
N SER A 816 0.98 5.21 -25.86
CA SER A 816 0.58 3.81 -25.83
C SER A 816 -0.84 3.66 -25.32
N VAL A 817 -1.48 2.61 -25.80
CA VAL A 817 -2.67 2.03 -25.21
C VAL A 817 -2.39 0.59 -24.86
N GLY A 818 -2.85 0.17 -23.71
CA GLY A 818 -2.56 -1.15 -23.22
C GLY A 818 -3.69 -1.72 -22.37
N VAL A 819 -3.50 -2.97 -22.03
CA VAL A 819 -4.37 -3.72 -21.16
C VAL A 819 -3.51 -4.31 -20.04
N GLU A 820 -3.90 -4.03 -18.83
CA GLU A 820 -3.32 -4.66 -17.65
C GLU A 820 -4.29 -5.66 -17.02
N ASN A 821 -3.81 -6.37 -16.02
CA ASN A 821 -4.57 -7.39 -15.33
C ASN A 821 -4.80 -8.68 -16.13
N ILE A 822 -4.04 -8.92 -17.16
CA ILE A 822 -4.06 -10.19 -17.89
C ILE A 822 -3.52 -11.28 -16.94
N PHE A 823 -4.37 -12.28 -16.64
CA PHE A 823 -4.10 -13.30 -15.61
C PHE A 823 -3.74 -12.71 -14.24
N ASN A 824 -4.25 -11.52 -13.90
CA ASN A 824 -3.99 -10.77 -12.68
C ASN A 824 -2.51 -10.33 -12.48
N LEU A 825 -1.68 -10.40 -13.49
CA LEU A 825 -0.23 -10.17 -13.36
C LEU A 825 0.40 -9.37 -14.50
N ILE A 826 -0.13 -9.48 -15.71
CA ILE A 826 0.57 -9.01 -16.90
C ILE A 826 -0.11 -7.75 -17.41
N ARG A 827 0.72 -6.75 -17.73
CA ARG A 827 0.37 -5.59 -18.54
C ARG A 827 1.03 -5.73 -19.92
N ILE A 828 0.28 -5.43 -20.97
CA ILE A 828 0.77 -5.37 -22.36
C ILE A 828 0.34 -4.04 -22.95
N ASP A 829 1.30 -3.28 -23.47
CA ASP A 829 1.12 -2.00 -24.14
C ASP A 829 1.52 -2.10 -25.60
N VAL A 830 0.70 -1.54 -26.48
CA VAL A 830 1.07 -1.22 -27.85
C VAL A 830 1.48 0.24 -27.88
N VAL A 831 2.74 0.47 -28.20
CA VAL A 831 3.35 1.81 -28.22
C VAL A 831 3.45 2.26 -29.67
N LYS A 832 3.11 3.53 -29.90
CA LYS A 832 3.29 4.21 -31.20
C LYS A 832 4.22 5.40 -31.00
N ARG A 833 5.24 5.49 -31.84
CA ARG A 833 6.10 6.67 -32.00
C ARG A 833 5.43 7.65 -32.96
N LEU A 834 5.39 8.94 -32.60
CA LEU A 834 4.65 9.96 -33.36
C LEU A 834 5.56 10.90 -34.16
N SER A 835 6.85 10.99 -33.84
CA SER A 835 7.79 11.93 -34.43
C SER A 835 9.12 11.29 -34.75
N TYR A 836 9.93 11.96 -35.61
CA TYR A 836 11.26 11.49 -36.07
C TYR A 836 11.23 10.07 -36.65
N LEU A 837 10.24 9.79 -37.49
CA LEU A 837 10.08 8.51 -38.16
C LEU A 837 11.07 8.28 -39.32
N ASP A 838 11.72 9.34 -39.73
CA ASP A 838 12.75 9.38 -40.78
C ASP A 838 14.15 8.96 -40.32
N HIS A 839 14.35 8.80 -38.97
CA HIS A 839 15.63 8.37 -38.43
C HIS A 839 15.96 6.91 -38.79
N PRO A 840 17.24 6.55 -38.88
CA PRO A 840 17.65 5.20 -39.23
C PRO A 840 17.27 4.16 -38.18
N ASN A 841 16.78 3.03 -38.62
CA ASN A 841 16.45 1.86 -37.77
C ASN A 841 15.42 2.13 -36.65
N VAL A 842 14.50 3.07 -36.85
CA VAL A 842 13.42 3.34 -35.91
C VAL A 842 12.22 2.43 -36.16
N ALA A 843 11.52 2.12 -35.11
CA ALA A 843 10.25 1.40 -35.13
C ALA A 843 9.10 2.38 -34.87
N GLU A 844 8.10 2.40 -35.74
CA GLU A 844 6.89 3.22 -35.55
C GLU A 844 5.99 2.61 -34.46
N TYR A 845 5.94 1.29 -34.39
CA TYR A 845 5.14 0.55 -33.40
C TYR A 845 6.00 -0.45 -32.63
N GLY A 846 5.58 -0.75 -31.40
CA GLY A 846 6.20 -1.80 -30.61
C GLY A 846 5.31 -2.27 -29.49
N VAL A 847 5.61 -3.45 -28.99
CA VAL A 847 4.90 -4.04 -27.85
C VAL A 847 5.81 -4.02 -26.63
N ARG A 848 5.25 -3.66 -25.48
CA ARG A 848 5.92 -3.72 -24.18
C ARG A 848 5.08 -4.50 -23.19
N ALA A 849 5.74 -5.24 -22.34
CA ALA A 849 5.09 -6.03 -21.30
C ALA A 849 5.68 -5.68 -19.93
N ARG A 850 4.86 -5.79 -18.92
CA ARG A 850 5.28 -5.65 -17.51
C ARG A 850 4.56 -6.69 -16.65
N VAL A 851 5.29 -7.30 -15.74
CA VAL A 851 4.69 -8.09 -14.68
C VAL A 851 4.45 -7.16 -13.49
N ASN A 852 3.21 -7.05 -13.06
CA ASN A 852 2.79 -6.19 -11.96
C ASN A 852 1.97 -7.01 -10.96
N PHE A 853 2.33 -6.91 -9.68
CA PHE A 853 1.59 -7.53 -8.59
C PHE A 853 0.75 -6.45 -7.92
N ASP A 854 -0.42 -6.12 -8.49
CA ASP A 854 -1.38 -5.21 -7.88
C ASP A 854 -2.46 -6.00 -7.13
N PHE A 855 -2.72 -5.58 -5.91
CA PHE A 855 -3.82 -6.11 -5.10
C PHE A 855 -5.15 -5.48 -5.48
#